data_4d7f6341408c036638c952c80a089eda
#
_entry.id   4d7f6341408c036638c952c80a089eda
#
_cell.length_a   1.000
_cell.length_b   1.000
_cell.length_c   1.000
_cell.angle_alpha   90.00
_cell.angle_beta   90.00
_cell.angle_gamma   90.00
#
_symmetry.space_group_name_H-M   'P 1'
#
loop_
_entity.id
_entity.type
_entity.pdbx_description
1 polymer ?
#
loop_
_entity_poly.entity_id
_entity_poly.type
_entity_poly.pdbx_seq_one_letter_code
_entity_poly.pdbx_strand_id
1 'polypeptide(L)'
;MKTSLFRAATGSLLLGGFLHFSFAQEFIQDLGNSTVVAEQSTETILNGLRKDDELQADKLDRKISTTIAETIKNEPDIAIRSMGPAAARPVIKGLSGSHVTLTEDGSFCGDMSATSPDHAVASEVLTAHKLNVIRGPQILSHSFAAAGGVIQVEHNDIPFEIAIFRDSSSSDSQARDSSNSHLHGYITDYTESGQPGFATTVGASTNIHGLSLKGEAYARHMGNMKTPDGDLKNTDIENKGFAIGASYSFERFKIGASFRNFNSNYGIPGGFIGGHPNGVDIDLFKRDLTLRGLYLPAQKSSDTLSVTFRLNQYHHTEYETKEYVGAEFAVNQANVRVEKLIAQGGPFFGIHFGAELDARSIEMGGYVFTPPTNSYAASLFSVASLNGWRDGLEITLSARFGGAFFKPSESVVADKDAIEDRNFALWAIAAEFSQRVAPGKFLTLDIFRTTRAPTIEELYNHGPHLAAYTYERGNHKLDAESGYGAELEFRNYGEIINWRAAVHSTWFLNHLAPRATGDTNWSQILPFYQVSGDNALLMGASASVEFPAEQGFYAQAGASYVCGFYQNENWSDMPQIPPFKFHGEIAYLWSHVRAGINTEFALAQNRVDRYEERTPGYVTFGASLEFHWSLALAHYSIILRGDNLFNADVRNHLSRLKSVMPEKGRNLSILTKAEF
;
A
#
# COMPACT_ATOMS: atom_id res chain seq x y z
N MET A 1 25.31 -57.33 30.67
CA MET A 1 25.49 -55.92 31.06
C MET A 1 26.47 -55.24 30.09
N LYS A 2 26.11 -55.13 28.81
CA LYS A 2 26.84 -54.45 27.75
C LYS A 2 25.99 -54.42 26.46
N THR A 3 24.82 -53.81 26.49
CA THR A 3 23.99 -53.61 25.24
C THR A 3 23.01 -52.48 25.33
N SER A 4 23.23 -51.48 26.21
CA SER A 4 22.27 -50.32 26.34
C SER A 4 22.87 -48.94 26.11
N LEU A 5 24.11 -48.85 25.61
CA LEU A 5 24.78 -47.53 25.37
C LEU A 5 24.94 -47.14 23.89
N PHE A 6 24.46 -48.02 22.96
CA PHE A 6 24.61 -47.76 21.50
C PHE A 6 23.31 -47.33 20.79
N ARG A 7 22.19 -47.20 21.54
CA ARG A 7 20.89 -46.79 20.95
C ARG A 7 20.52 -45.33 21.17
N ALA A 8 21.28 -44.58 21.99
CA ALA A 8 20.97 -43.15 22.26
C ALA A 8 21.75 -42.16 21.36
N ALA A 9 22.82 -42.60 20.70
CA ALA A 9 23.64 -41.72 19.86
C ALA A 9 23.22 -41.64 18.37
N THR A 10 22.39 -42.61 17.93
CA THR A 10 21.90 -42.64 16.53
C THR A 10 20.57 -41.91 16.32
N GLY A 11 19.82 -41.57 17.37
CA GLY A 11 18.56 -40.85 17.29
C GLY A 11 18.71 -39.34 17.11
N SER A 12 19.78 -38.76 17.67
CA SER A 12 20.01 -37.30 17.60
C SER A 12 20.64 -36.84 16.30
N LEU A 13 21.31 -37.70 15.57
CA LEU A 13 21.89 -37.35 14.25
C LEU A 13 20.87 -37.47 13.11
N LEU A 14 19.81 -38.26 13.29
CA LEU A 14 18.73 -38.36 12.30
C LEU A 14 17.70 -37.23 12.40
N LEU A 15 17.44 -36.66 13.59
CA LEU A 15 16.54 -35.50 13.72
C LEU A 15 17.20 -34.21 13.27
N GLY A 16 18.48 -33.99 13.49
CA GLY A 16 19.20 -32.80 13.01
C GLY A 16 19.38 -32.76 11.49
N GLY A 17 19.49 -33.93 10.84
CA GLY A 17 19.59 -34.03 9.39
C GLY A 17 18.24 -33.86 8.68
N PHE A 18 17.14 -34.22 9.31
CA PHE A 18 15.81 -34.06 8.71
C PHE A 18 15.31 -32.61 8.75
N LEU A 19 15.64 -31.83 9.78
CA LEU A 19 15.26 -30.42 9.86
C LEU A 19 16.02 -29.54 8.84
N HIS A 20 17.30 -29.84 8.55
CA HIS A 20 18.05 -29.15 7.52
C HIS A 20 17.62 -29.53 6.09
N PHE A 21 17.14 -30.74 5.87
CA PHE A 21 16.63 -31.17 4.56
C PHE A 21 15.22 -30.62 4.27
N SER A 22 14.38 -30.41 5.28
CA SER A 22 13.05 -29.84 5.10
C SER A 22 13.09 -28.39 4.57
N PHE A 23 13.98 -27.54 5.11
CA PHE A 23 14.09 -26.15 4.65
C PHE A 23 14.64 -26.04 3.23
N ALA A 24 15.62 -26.86 2.86
CA ALA A 24 16.14 -26.90 1.50
C ALA A 24 15.17 -27.60 0.53
N GLN A 25 14.36 -28.53 1.02
CA GLN A 25 13.41 -29.26 0.21
C GLN A 25 12.10 -28.49 -0.02
N GLU A 26 11.65 -27.65 0.91
CA GLU A 26 10.57 -26.69 0.66
C GLU A 26 10.98 -25.66 -0.40
N PHE A 27 12.20 -25.13 -0.32
CA PHE A 27 12.71 -24.19 -1.33
C PHE A 27 12.88 -24.84 -2.73
N ILE A 28 13.22 -26.14 -2.78
CA ILE A 28 13.40 -26.91 -4.04
C ILE A 28 12.06 -27.48 -4.52
N GLN A 29 11.11 -27.83 -3.63
CA GLN A 29 9.78 -28.30 -4.02
C GLN A 29 8.89 -27.17 -4.52
N ASP A 30 9.01 -25.95 -4.01
CA ASP A 30 8.34 -24.78 -4.57
C ASP A 30 8.85 -24.44 -5.98
N LEU A 31 10.09 -24.77 -6.31
CA LEU A 31 10.64 -24.64 -7.67
C LEU A 31 10.25 -25.81 -8.59
N GLY A 32 9.73 -26.92 -8.05
CA GLY A 32 9.53 -28.19 -8.79
C GLY A 32 8.09 -28.53 -9.17
N ASN A 33 7.10 -27.95 -8.54
CA ASN A 33 5.70 -28.36 -8.72
C ASN A 33 4.79 -27.15 -8.90
N SER A 34 4.77 -26.57 -10.04
CA SER A 34 3.56 -25.98 -10.57
C SER A 34 3.78 -24.76 -11.45
N THR A 35 3.06 -24.72 -12.50
CA THR A 35 2.65 -23.53 -13.26
C THR A 35 1.98 -22.44 -12.37
N VAL A 36 1.59 -22.77 -11.15
CA VAL A 36 1.01 -21.91 -10.11
C VAL A 36 2.05 -20.97 -9.50
N VAL A 37 3.27 -21.45 -9.35
CA VAL A 37 4.38 -20.72 -8.73
C VAL A 37 4.91 -19.58 -9.59
N ALA A 38 4.62 -19.54 -10.89
CA ALA A 38 5.24 -18.55 -11.79
C ALA A 38 4.81 -17.11 -11.50
N GLU A 39 3.59 -16.85 -11.08
CA GLU A 39 3.13 -15.48 -10.78
C GLU A 39 3.51 -15.05 -9.36
N GLN A 40 3.34 -15.93 -8.37
CA GLN A 40 3.82 -15.70 -6.99
C GLN A 40 5.35 -15.78 -6.88
N SER A 41 6.01 -16.66 -7.64
CA SER A 41 7.47 -16.78 -7.62
C SER A 41 8.17 -15.64 -8.32
N THR A 42 7.53 -14.95 -9.24
CA THR A 42 8.10 -13.80 -9.93
C THR A 42 8.41 -12.67 -8.96
N GLU A 43 7.46 -12.29 -8.12
CA GLU A 43 7.66 -11.34 -7.05
C GLU A 43 8.56 -11.91 -5.94
N THR A 44 8.38 -13.19 -5.58
CA THR A 44 9.18 -13.85 -4.54
C THR A 44 10.64 -14.03 -4.95
N ILE A 45 10.95 -14.30 -6.21
CA ILE A 45 12.33 -14.39 -6.70
C ILE A 45 12.99 -13.02 -6.72
N LEU A 46 12.27 -11.97 -7.13
CA LEU A 46 12.76 -10.60 -7.16
C LEU A 46 12.70 -9.92 -5.78
N ASN A 47 11.78 -10.32 -4.91
CA ASN A 47 11.63 -9.83 -3.52
C ASN A 47 12.27 -10.77 -2.49
N GLY A 48 13.03 -11.77 -2.90
CA GLY A 48 13.48 -12.92 -2.09
C GLY A 48 14.17 -12.62 -0.76
N LEU A 49 14.53 -11.37 -0.51
CA LEU A 49 15.13 -10.93 0.74
C LEU A 49 14.23 -9.98 1.56
N ARG A 50 13.03 -9.63 1.07
CA ARG A 50 12.15 -8.64 1.72
C ARG A 50 10.72 -9.16 2.00
N LYS A 51 10.58 -10.44 2.35
CA LYS A 51 9.28 -11.05 2.72
C LYS A 51 8.55 -10.37 3.88
N ASP A 52 9.25 -9.57 4.68
CA ASP A 52 8.69 -8.95 5.89
C ASP A 52 7.75 -7.78 5.60
N ASP A 53 7.78 -7.23 4.39
CA ASP A 53 6.92 -6.12 3.98
C ASP A 53 5.58 -6.60 3.38
N GLU A 54 5.29 -7.91 3.48
CA GLU A 54 4.10 -8.56 2.94
C GLU A 54 3.10 -8.91 4.04
N LEU A 55 1.86 -8.43 3.90
CA LEU A 55 0.72 -8.79 4.74
C LEU A 55 -0.24 -9.65 3.95
N GLN A 56 -0.38 -10.91 4.33
CA GLN A 56 -1.33 -11.86 3.75
C GLN A 56 -1.92 -12.78 4.82
N ALA A 57 -3.05 -13.42 4.50
CA ALA A 57 -3.75 -14.36 5.36
C ALA A 57 -3.92 -13.80 6.78
N ASP A 58 -3.61 -14.61 7.80
CA ASP A 58 -3.80 -14.26 9.21
C ASP A 58 -3.09 -12.96 9.64
N LYS A 59 -1.93 -12.62 9.02
CA LYS A 59 -1.24 -11.37 9.33
C LYS A 59 -2.05 -10.15 8.86
N LEU A 60 -2.69 -10.27 7.71
CA LEU A 60 -3.58 -9.22 7.19
C LEU A 60 -4.85 -9.14 8.02
N ASP A 61 -5.51 -10.28 8.29
CA ASP A 61 -6.77 -10.33 9.05
C ASP A 61 -6.62 -9.69 10.44
N ARG A 62 -5.48 -9.90 11.12
CA ARG A 62 -5.17 -9.24 12.41
C ARG A 62 -5.10 -7.72 12.35
N LYS A 63 -4.73 -7.16 11.20
CA LYS A 63 -4.48 -5.73 11.01
C LYS A 63 -5.61 -4.99 10.30
N ILE A 64 -6.55 -5.72 9.69
CA ILE A 64 -7.69 -5.12 8.96
C ILE A 64 -8.37 -4.04 9.82
N SER A 65 -8.60 -2.89 9.18
CA SER A 65 -9.24 -1.73 9.77
C SER A 65 -10.17 -1.06 8.75
N THR A 66 -10.48 0.21 8.93
CA THR A 66 -11.41 0.95 8.07
C THR A 66 -10.83 1.19 6.68
N THR A 67 -9.53 1.47 6.57
CA THR A 67 -8.85 1.77 5.29
C THR A 67 -7.53 1.00 5.15
N ILE A 68 -7.00 0.97 3.91
CA ILE A 68 -5.66 0.41 3.64
C ILE A 68 -4.59 1.09 4.49
N ALA A 69 -4.64 2.43 4.61
CA ALA A 69 -3.67 3.18 5.40
C ALA A 69 -3.69 2.79 6.88
N GLU A 70 -4.89 2.69 7.47
CA GLU A 70 -5.08 2.24 8.85
C GLU A 70 -4.57 0.80 9.07
N THR A 71 -4.76 -0.07 8.07
CA THR A 71 -4.36 -1.47 8.14
C THR A 71 -2.83 -1.63 8.22
N ILE A 72 -2.07 -0.77 7.51
CA ILE A 72 -0.60 -0.87 7.46
C ILE A 72 0.13 0.14 8.35
N LYS A 73 -0.57 0.94 9.16
CA LYS A 73 0.00 2.06 9.93
C LYS A 73 1.13 1.69 10.90
N ASN A 74 1.19 0.44 11.31
CA ASN A 74 2.19 -0.08 12.25
C ASN A 74 3.36 -0.78 11.56
N GLU A 75 3.38 -0.80 10.21
CA GLU A 75 4.55 -1.25 9.48
C GLU A 75 5.70 -0.24 9.61
N PRO A 76 6.97 -0.70 9.58
CA PRO A 76 8.13 0.20 9.67
C PRO A 76 8.08 1.32 8.63
N ASP A 77 8.42 2.55 9.05
CA ASP A 77 8.49 3.76 8.22
C ASP A 77 7.13 4.22 7.64
N ILE A 78 6.01 3.66 8.12
CA ILE A 78 4.68 4.04 7.64
C ILE A 78 3.95 4.91 8.67
N ALA A 79 3.36 5.99 8.16
CA ALA A 79 2.45 6.88 8.86
C ALA A 79 1.19 7.09 8.01
N ILE A 80 0.22 7.85 8.49
CA ILE A 80 -1.04 8.13 7.79
C ILE A 80 -1.23 9.62 7.65
N ARG A 81 -1.58 10.08 6.43
CA ARG A 81 -2.18 11.38 6.19
C ARG A 81 -3.69 11.22 6.10
N SER A 82 -4.47 11.97 6.88
CA SER A 82 -5.92 11.86 6.90
C SER A 82 -6.64 13.21 7.01
N MET A 83 -7.86 13.28 6.48
CA MET A 83 -8.84 14.34 6.72
C MET A 83 -10.18 13.76 7.19
N GLY A 84 -10.14 12.65 7.89
CA GLY A 84 -11.29 11.88 8.36
C GLY A 84 -11.02 10.39 8.21
N PRO A 85 -11.89 9.54 8.73
CA PRO A 85 -11.67 8.09 8.75
C PRO A 85 -11.70 7.45 7.35
N ALA A 86 -12.40 8.03 6.37
CA ALA A 86 -12.41 7.54 4.98
C ALA A 86 -11.23 8.07 4.17
N ALA A 87 -10.96 9.38 4.28
CA ALA A 87 -9.92 10.06 3.53
C ALA A 87 -8.57 9.88 4.22
N ALA A 88 -8.01 8.68 4.12
CA ALA A 88 -6.74 8.28 4.72
C ALA A 88 -5.81 7.66 3.67
N ARG A 89 -4.55 8.12 3.64
CA ARG A 89 -3.54 7.65 2.69
C ARG A 89 -2.21 7.37 3.39
N PRO A 90 -1.51 6.28 3.01
CA PRO A 90 -0.20 5.97 3.58
C PRO A 90 0.85 7.03 3.26
N VAL A 91 1.75 7.21 4.21
CA VAL A 91 2.96 8.04 4.13
C VAL A 91 4.14 7.13 4.40
N ILE A 92 5.12 7.09 3.51
CA ILE A 92 6.31 6.25 3.63
C ILE A 92 7.54 7.15 3.74
N LYS A 93 8.37 6.98 4.79
CA LYS A 93 9.58 7.78 5.01
C LYS A 93 9.35 9.31 4.94
N GLY A 94 8.16 9.76 5.41
CA GLY A 94 7.76 11.16 5.37
C GLY A 94 7.21 11.65 4.02
N LEU A 95 7.16 10.81 3.00
CA LEU A 95 6.65 11.11 1.66
C LEU A 95 5.22 10.64 1.49
N SER A 96 4.37 11.44 0.87
CA SER A 96 2.94 11.17 0.66
C SER A 96 2.46 11.62 -0.73
N GLY A 97 1.17 11.46 -1.00
CA GLY A 97 0.57 11.89 -2.26
C GLY A 97 1.19 11.18 -3.46
N SER A 98 1.59 11.94 -4.45
CA SER A 98 2.21 11.45 -5.69
C SER A 98 3.63 10.84 -5.51
N HIS A 99 4.24 10.98 -4.33
CA HIS A 99 5.50 10.32 -3.99
C HIS A 99 5.34 8.87 -3.52
N VAL A 100 4.12 8.44 -3.20
CA VAL A 100 3.80 7.04 -2.84
C VAL A 100 2.81 6.51 -3.85
N THR A 101 3.23 5.54 -4.63
CA THR A 101 2.38 4.91 -5.64
C THR A 101 1.49 3.85 -4.99
N LEU A 102 0.21 3.85 -5.33
CA LEU A 102 -0.73 2.81 -4.94
C LEU A 102 -1.17 2.05 -6.18
N THR A 103 -1.06 0.73 -6.11
CA THR A 103 -1.42 -0.18 -7.22
C THR A 103 -2.44 -1.21 -6.76
N GLU A 104 -3.30 -1.64 -7.68
CA GLU A 104 -4.22 -2.76 -7.52
C GLU A 104 -3.94 -3.79 -8.62
N ASP A 105 -3.69 -5.04 -8.22
CA ASP A 105 -3.35 -6.14 -9.13
C ASP A 105 -2.28 -5.77 -10.17
N GLY A 106 -1.26 -4.99 -9.73
CA GLY A 106 -0.11 -4.57 -10.54
C GLY A 106 -0.33 -3.33 -11.43
N SER A 107 -1.52 -2.74 -11.45
CA SER A 107 -1.84 -1.49 -12.18
C SER A 107 -2.09 -0.33 -11.23
N PHE A 108 -1.94 0.91 -11.69
CA PHE A 108 -2.28 2.09 -10.87
C PHE A 108 -3.72 2.02 -10.37
N CYS A 109 -3.97 2.48 -9.14
CA CYS A 109 -5.31 2.47 -8.53
C CYS A 109 -6.35 3.26 -9.35
N GLY A 110 -5.92 4.30 -10.09
CA GLY A 110 -6.78 5.07 -10.99
C GLY A 110 -7.71 6.06 -10.30
N ASP A 111 -7.52 6.31 -9.00
CA ASP A 111 -8.26 7.30 -8.22
C ASP A 111 -7.52 8.66 -8.15
N MET A 112 -8.08 9.59 -7.40
CA MET A 112 -7.51 10.91 -7.14
C MET A 112 -6.93 11.06 -5.71
N SER A 113 -6.80 9.97 -4.95
CA SER A 113 -6.35 10.04 -3.56
C SER A 113 -4.91 10.58 -3.38
N ALA A 114 -4.10 10.56 -4.45
CA ALA A 114 -2.75 11.11 -4.42
C ALA A 114 -2.73 12.64 -4.48
N THR A 115 -3.76 13.29 -5.02
CA THR A 115 -3.76 14.71 -5.39
C THR A 115 -4.20 15.61 -4.25
N SER A 116 -5.17 15.17 -3.43
CA SER A 116 -5.66 15.93 -2.30
C SER A 116 -5.89 15.05 -1.06
N PRO A 117 -5.77 15.62 0.16
CA PRO A 117 -5.90 14.85 1.40
C PRO A 117 -7.35 14.45 1.76
N ASP A 118 -8.34 15.11 1.19
CA ASP A 118 -9.78 14.81 1.36
C ASP A 118 -10.27 13.66 0.47
N HIS A 119 -9.51 13.30 -0.57
CA HIS A 119 -9.85 12.22 -1.47
C HIS A 119 -9.50 10.84 -0.87
N ALA A 120 -10.52 10.01 -0.65
CA ALA A 120 -10.33 8.65 -0.18
C ALA A 120 -9.66 7.74 -1.23
N VAL A 121 -8.93 6.73 -0.77
CA VAL A 121 -8.48 5.64 -1.63
C VAL A 121 -9.70 4.80 -2.04
N ALA A 122 -9.92 4.67 -3.34
CA ALA A 122 -11.08 3.97 -3.89
C ALA A 122 -10.85 2.45 -3.96
N SER A 123 -10.63 1.83 -2.79
CA SER A 123 -10.37 0.40 -2.64
C SER A 123 -10.86 -0.10 -1.28
N GLU A 124 -11.56 -1.24 -1.24
CA GLU A 124 -12.06 -1.87 -0.01
C GLU A 124 -11.03 -2.87 0.53
N VAL A 125 -10.55 -2.63 1.74
CA VAL A 125 -9.51 -3.46 2.36
C VAL A 125 -9.96 -4.88 2.69
N LEU A 126 -11.26 -5.10 2.97
CA LEU A 126 -11.81 -6.44 3.26
C LEU A 126 -11.76 -7.39 2.07
N THR A 127 -11.58 -6.86 0.84
CA THR A 127 -11.44 -7.66 -0.37
C THR A 127 -9.99 -7.91 -0.76
N ALA A 128 -9.03 -7.35 -0.02
CA ALA A 128 -7.61 -7.55 -0.27
C ALA A 128 -7.18 -8.92 0.22
N HIS A 129 -6.58 -9.71 -0.66
CA HIS A 129 -5.92 -10.97 -0.30
C HIS A 129 -4.50 -10.74 0.24
N LYS A 130 -3.88 -9.65 -0.24
CA LYS A 130 -2.50 -9.33 0.11
C LYS A 130 -2.26 -7.83 0.01
N LEU A 131 -1.46 -7.31 0.91
CA LEU A 131 -0.91 -5.96 0.89
C LEU A 131 0.61 -6.03 0.93
N ASN A 132 1.27 -5.42 -0.06
CA ASN A 132 2.73 -5.35 -0.16
C ASN A 132 3.20 -3.91 -0.06
N VAL A 133 4.30 -3.70 0.65
CA VAL A 133 5.05 -2.44 0.62
C VAL A 133 6.36 -2.66 -0.12
N ILE A 134 6.39 -2.28 -1.40
CA ILE A 134 7.54 -2.47 -2.27
C ILE A 134 8.54 -1.34 -2.06
N ARG A 135 9.80 -1.71 -1.80
CA ARG A 135 10.92 -0.81 -1.50
C ARG A 135 12.12 -1.11 -2.41
N GLY A 136 13.10 -0.22 -2.39
CA GLY A 136 14.35 -0.40 -3.14
C GLY A 136 14.18 -0.42 -4.67
N PRO A 137 15.06 -1.09 -5.42
CA PRO A 137 15.07 -1.07 -6.88
C PRO A 137 13.77 -1.54 -7.55
N GLN A 138 13.01 -2.41 -6.88
CA GLN A 138 11.74 -2.94 -7.38
C GLN A 138 10.69 -1.86 -7.66
N ILE A 139 10.79 -0.71 -6.98
CA ILE A 139 9.90 0.44 -7.19
C ILE A 139 9.84 0.84 -8.66
N LEU A 140 10.98 0.78 -9.37
CA LEU A 140 11.07 1.24 -10.76
C LEU A 140 10.34 0.34 -11.76
N SER A 141 9.97 -0.89 -11.39
CA SER A 141 9.07 -1.68 -12.22
C SER A 141 7.64 -1.14 -12.20
N HIS A 142 7.27 -0.36 -11.19
CA HIS A 142 5.92 0.18 -11.01
C HIS A 142 5.82 1.66 -11.36
N SER A 143 6.79 2.50 -10.96
CA SER A 143 6.64 3.95 -11.07
C SER A 143 7.97 4.70 -11.15
N PHE A 144 7.98 5.85 -11.81
CA PHE A 144 9.04 6.86 -11.66
C PHE A 144 8.95 7.61 -10.32
N ALA A 145 7.74 7.81 -9.84
CA ALA A 145 7.39 8.74 -8.76
C ALA A 145 7.48 8.12 -7.36
N ALA A 146 7.89 6.87 -7.24
CA ALA A 146 7.82 6.14 -5.99
C ALA A 146 9.08 6.29 -5.12
N ALA A 147 9.56 7.51 -4.88
CA ALA A 147 10.68 7.75 -3.97
C ALA A 147 10.40 7.27 -2.53
N GLY A 148 9.14 7.30 -2.08
CA GLY A 148 8.71 6.74 -0.81
C GLY A 148 8.53 5.23 -0.84
N GLY A 149 7.95 4.71 -1.92
CA GLY A 149 7.65 3.29 -2.10
C GLY A 149 6.37 3.06 -2.91
N VAL A 150 6.05 1.79 -3.10
CA VAL A 150 4.79 1.36 -3.74
C VAL A 150 3.99 0.53 -2.73
N ILE A 151 2.71 0.81 -2.62
CA ILE A 151 1.78 -0.05 -1.89
C ILE A 151 0.95 -0.78 -2.93
N GLN A 152 1.07 -2.08 -2.93
CA GLN A 152 0.34 -2.97 -3.81
C GLN A 152 -0.77 -3.67 -3.06
N VAL A 153 -1.98 -3.54 -3.56
CA VAL A 153 -3.17 -4.26 -3.10
C VAL A 153 -3.46 -5.36 -4.11
N GLU A 154 -3.52 -6.58 -3.66
CA GLU A 154 -3.85 -7.72 -4.51
C GLU A 154 -5.24 -8.23 -4.15
N HIS A 155 -6.14 -8.18 -5.13
CA HIS A 155 -7.51 -8.70 -5.03
C HIS A 155 -7.66 -10.06 -5.72
N ASN A 156 -6.76 -10.39 -6.65
CA ASN A 156 -6.83 -11.60 -7.47
C ASN A 156 -8.17 -11.71 -8.21
N ASP A 157 -8.61 -10.61 -8.81
CA ASP A 157 -9.90 -10.54 -9.49
C ASP A 157 -9.94 -11.43 -10.73
N ILE A 158 -8.82 -11.59 -11.45
CA ILE A 158 -8.68 -12.57 -12.51
C ILE A 158 -8.14 -13.86 -11.88
N PRO A 159 -8.94 -14.90 -11.73
CA PRO A 159 -8.53 -16.11 -11.02
C PRO A 159 -7.68 -17.01 -11.92
N PHE A 160 -6.42 -16.62 -12.18
CA PHE A 160 -5.49 -17.50 -12.89
C PHE A 160 -5.15 -18.74 -12.08
N GLU A 161 -5.33 -18.66 -10.77
CA GLU A 161 -5.17 -19.74 -9.81
C GLU A 161 -6.30 -19.67 -8.80
N ILE A 162 -6.91 -20.80 -8.54
CA ILE A 162 -7.73 -20.94 -7.34
C ILE A 162 -6.77 -21.33 -6.23
N ALA A 163 -6.65 -20.48 -5.21
CA ALA A 163 -5.91 -20.82 -4.02
C ALA A 163 -6.50 -22.13 -3.44
N ILE A 164 -5.82 -23.23 -3.64
CA ILE A 164 -6.11 -24.46 -2.89
C ILE A 164 -5.58 -24.16 -1.50
N PHE A 165 -6.47 -24.00 -0.51
CA PHE A 165 -6.08 -23.87 0.89
C PHE A 165 -5.22 -25.08 1.25
N ARG A 166 -3.91 -24.86 1.37
CA ARG A 166 -3.00 -25.84 1.94
C ARG A 166 -3.20 -25.79 3.45
N ASP A 167 -3.81 -26.82 3.97
CA ASP A 167 -3.69 -27.12 5.39
C ASP A 167 -2.19 -27.26 5.71
N SER A 168 -1.62 -26.28 6.40
CA SER A 168 -0.21 -26.24 6.78
C SER A 168 0.17 -27.37 7.75
N SER A 169 -0.78 -28.17 8.17
CA SER A 169 -0.59 -29.29 9.11
C SER A 169 -0.51 -30.68 8.45
N SER A 170 -0.77 -30.81 7.14
CA SER A 170 -0.73 -32.10 6.46
C SER A 170 0.48 -32.26 5.56
N SER A 171 1.44 -33.09 5.95
CA SER A 171 2.60 -33.54 5.18
C SER A 171 2.25 -34.42 3.96
N ASP A 172 1.00 -34.48 3.55
CA ASP A 172 0.53 -35.36 2.48
C ASP A 172 0.46 -34.63 1.15
N SER A 173 1.61 -34.59 0.46
CA SER A 173 1.80 -34.03 -0.87
C SER A 173 1.29 -34.94 -1.99
N GLN A 174 0.06 -35.43 -1.90
CA GLN A 174 -0.58 -36.00 -3.07
C GLN A 174 -1.26 -34.87 -3.85
N ALA A 175 -0.68 -34.53 -5.00
CA ALA A 175 -1.31 -33.72 -6.03
C ALA A 175 -2.71 -34.29 -6.33
N ARG A 176 -3.75 -33.65 -5.80
CA ARG A 176 -5.12 -34.02 -6.16
C ARG A 176 -5.36 -33.67 -7.61
N ASP A 177 -5.81 -34.66 -8.31
CA ASP A 177 -6.16 -34.66 -9.73
C ASP A 177 -6.97 -33.41 -10.12
N SER A 178 -6.52 -32.68 -11.12
CA SER A 178 -7.14 -31.44 -11.63
C SER A 178 -8.52 -31.64 -12.30
N SER A 179 -9.13 -32.80 -12.11
CA SER A 179 -10.40 -33.18 -12.75
C SER A 179 -11.66 -32.89 -11.93
N ASN A 180 -11.54 -32.57 -10.64
CA ASN A 180 -12.70 -32.26 -9.81
C ASN A 180 -12.90 -30.76 -9.64
N SER A 181 -14.09 -30.27 -9.98
CA SER A 181 -14.54 -28.91 -9.68
C SER A 181 -14.63 -28.71 -8.17
N HIS A 182 -13.80 -27.83 -7.63
CA HIS A 182 -13.87 -27.41 -6.23
C HIS A 182 -14.46 -26.03 -6.16
N LEU A 183 -15.51 -25.86 -5.38
CA LEU A 183 -16.05 -24.56 -5.00
C LEU A 183 -15.35 -24.12 -3.72
N HIS A 184 -14.73 -22.96 -3.75
CA HIS A 184 -14.18 -22.27 -2.60
C HIS A 184 -15.02 -21.04 -2.32
N GLY A 185 -15.33 -20.79 -1.07
CA GLY A 185 -16.07 -19.61 -0.67
C GLY A 185 -15.54 -19.04 0.63
N TYR A 186 -15.83 -17.78 0.85
CA TYR A 186 -15.52 -17.13 2.12
C TYR A 186 -16.56 -16.05 2.45
N ILE A 187 -16.68 -15.80 3.75
CA ILE A 187 -17.39 -14.65 4.30
C ILE A 187 -16.50 -14.02 5.37
N THR A 188 -16.40 -12.70 5.34
CA THR A 188 -15.67 -11.92 6.34
C THR A 188 -16.59 -10.79 6.83
N ASP A 189 -16.78 -10.71 8.14
CA ASP A 189 -17.52 -9.64 8.78
C ASP A 189 -16.61 -8.85 9.72
N TYR A 190 -16.78 -7.52 9.72
CA TYR A 190 -16.07 -6.59 10.59
C TYR A 190 -17.01 -5.62 11.24
N THR A 191 -16.85 -5.38 12.52
CA THR A 191 -17.60 -4.36 13.27
C THR A 191 -16.69 -3.67 14.28
N GLU A 192 -16.97 -2.41 14.60
CA GLU A 192 -16.23 -1.67 15.62
C GLU A 192 -17.09 -0.67 16.39
N SER A 193 -16.65 -0.31 17.59
CA SER A 193 -17.36 0.59 18.49
C SER A 193 -16.97 2.06 18.36
N GLY A 194 -15.72 2.33 17.94
CA GLY A 194 -15.17 3.67 17.81
C GLY A 194 -15.70 4.41 16.57
N GLN A 195 -16.16 3.66 15.58
CA GLN A 195 -16.98 4.13 14.46
C GLN A 195 -18.06 3.08 14.25
N PRO A 196 -19.21 3.21 14.99
CA PRO A 196 -20.18 2.13 15.07
C PRO A 196 -20.75 1.74 13.72
N GLY A 197 -20.63 0.47 13.37
CA GLY A 197 -21.11 -0.01 12.09
C GLY A 197 -20.65 -1.42 11.80
N PHE A 198 -20.81 -1.84 10.56
CA PHE A 198 -20.41 -3.16 10.09
C PHE A 198 -19.83 -3.08 8.67
N ALA A 199 -19.03 -4.08 8.32
CA ALA A 199 -18.60 -4.34 6.95
C ALA A 199 -18.62 -5.85 6.72
N THR A 200 -19.10 -6.26 5.56
CA THR A 200 -19.20 -7.68 5.17
C THR A 200 -18.67 -7.85 3.76
N THR A 201 -17.93 -8.93 3.56
CA THR A 201 -17.49 -9.39 2.23
C THR A 201 -17.86 -10.85 2.08
N VAL A 202 -18.41 -11.21 0.93
CA VAL A 202 -18.66 -12.60 0.54
C VAL A 202 -18.03 -12.85 -0.82
N GLY A 203 -17.34 -13.96 -0.96
CA GLY A 203 -16.71 -14.34 -2.21
C GLY A 203 -16.79 -15.83 -2.48
N ALA A 204 -16.76 -16.19 -3.75
CA ALA A 204 -16.68 -17.57 -4.19
C ALA A 204 -15.86 -17.69 -5.47
N SER A 205 -15.14 -18.81 -5.60
CA SER A 205 -14.38 -19.15 -6.79
C SER A 205 -14.47 -20.63 -7.10
N THR A 206 -14.38 -20.98 -8.39
CA THR A 206 -14.37 -22.38 -8.83
C THR A 206 -13.52 -22.54 -10.08
N ASN A 207 -13.03 -23.78 -10.28
CA ASN A 207 -12.36 -24.18 -11.52
C ASN A 207 -13.11 -25.37 -12.12
N ILE A 208 -13.42 -25.28 -13.40
CA ILE A 208 -14.12 -26.33 -14.15
C ILE A 208 -13.38 -26.53 -15.48
N HIS A 209 -12.59 -27.61 -15.58
CA HIS A 209 -11.86 -27.97 -16.80
C HIS A 209 -11.02 -26.83 -17.41
N GLY A 210 -10.28 -26.11 -16.55
CA GLY A 210 -9.41 -25.00 -16.98
C GLY A 210 -10.10 -23.64 -17.07
N LEU A 211 -11.43 -23.58 -16.95
CA LEU A 211 -12.17 -22.34 -16.76
C LEU A 211 -12.24 -22.04 -15.25
N SER A 212 -11.63 -20.96 -14.82
CA SER A 212 -11.75 -20.44 -13.45
C SER A 212 -12.71 -19.27 -13.43
N LEU A 213 -13.59 -19.25 -12.42
CA LEU A 213 -14.56 -18.18 -12.19
C LEU A 213 -14.41 -17.67 -10.77
N LYS A 214 -14.53 -16.36 -10.57
CA LYS A 214 -14.57 -15.70 -9.23
C LYS A 214 -15.68 -14.68 -9.22
N GLY A 215 -16.37 -14.59 -8.08
CA GLY A 215 -17.31 -13.52 -7.77
C GLY A 215 -17.15 -13.10 -6.32
N GLU A 216 -17.23 -11.79 -6.07
CA GLU A 216 -17.08 -11.19 -4.75
C GLU A 216 -18.02 -10.00 -4.64
N ALA A 217 -18.63 -9.80 -3.47
CA ALA A 217 -19.44 -8.62 -3.17
C ALA A 217 -19.19 -8.17 -1.73
N TYR A 218 -19.27 -6.87 -1.50
CA TYR A 218 -19.02 -6.28 -0.19
C TYR A 218 -19.94 -5.09 0.08
N ALA A 219 -20.16 -4.85 1.37
CA ALA A 219 -20.83 -3.66 1.88
C ALA A 219 -20.20 -3.26 3.22
N ARG A 220 -20.00 -1.96 3.41
CA ARG A 220 -19.55 -1.32 4.65
C ARG A 220 -20.49 -0.18 4.98
N HIS A 221 -20.93 -0.11 6.22
CA HIS A 221 -21.68 1.01 6.76
C HIS A 221 -21.15 1.34 8.15
N MET A 222 -20.50 2.49 8.27
CA MET A 222 -19.91 2.97 9.51
C MET A 222 -20.49 4.34 9.83
N GLY A 223 -20.97 4.51 11.05
CA GLY A 223 -21.49 5.79 11.54
C GLY A 223 -20.39 6.80 11.86
N ASN A 224 -20.74 7.89 12.52
CA ASN A 224 -19.78 8.91 12.91
C ASN A 224 -18.72 8.40 13.89
N MET A 225 -17.50 8.89 13.74
CA MET A 225 -16.36 8.54 14.56
C MET A 225 -16.49 9.09 15.98
N LYS A 226 -16.27 8.23 16.97
CA LYS A 226 -16.22 8.60 18.39
C LYS A 226 -14.78 8.94 18.78
N THR A 227 -14.57 10.16 19.19
CA THR A 227 -13.29 10.68 19.67
C THR A 227 -13.30 10.82 21.20
N PRO A 228 -12.16 11.06 21.85
CA PRO A 228 -12.15 11.40 23.27
C PRO A 228 -12.96 12.64 23.63
N ASP A 229 -13.15 13.56 22.67
CA ASP A 229 -13.90 14.82 22.84
C ASP A 229 -15.40 14.67 22.51
N GLY A 230 -15.84 13.47 22.12
CA GLY A 230 -17.21 13.15 21.71
C GLY A 230 -17.33 12.70 20.26
N ASP A 231 -18.57 12.65 19.76
CA ASP A 231 -18.84 12.22 18.39
C ASP A 231 -18.44 13.31 17.39
N LEU A 232 -17.54 12.98 16.47
CA LEU A 232 -17.14 13.85 15.37
C LEU A 232 -18.13 13.69 14.21
N LYS A 233 -18.94 14.72 13.98
CA LYS A 233 -19.96 14.71 12.93
C LYS A 233 -19.37 14.70 11.54
N ASN A 234 -20.15 14.20 10.59
CA ASN A 234 -19.77 14.11 9.17
C ASN A 234 -18.49 13.31 8.95
N THR A 235 -18.47 12.11 9.52
CA THR A 235 -17.35 11.15 9.41
C THR A 235 -17.83 9.74 9.13
N ASP A 236 -19.10 9.58 8.78
CA ASP A 236 -19.68 8.31 8.37
C ASP A 236 -19.14 7.84 7.03
N ILE A 237 -19.23 6.53 6.79
CA ILE A 237 -18.71 5.87 5.59
C ILE A 237 -19.71 4.81 5.14
N GLU A 238 -20.09 4.86 3.87
CA GLU A 238 -20.82 3.79 3.20
C GLU A 238 -20.06 3.35 1.96
N ASN A 239 -19.53 2.12 1.94
CA ASN A 239 -18.90 1.50 0.76
C ASN A 239 -19.74 0.32 0.32
N LYS A 240 -19.88 0.13 -0.99
CA LYS A 240 -20.50 -1.07 -1.57
C LYS A 240 -19.94 -1.35 -2.94
N GLY A 241 -19.84 -2.60 -3.27
CA GLY A 241 -19.36 -2.99 -4.59
C GLY A 241 -19.29 -4.48 -4.79
N PHE A 242 -18.77 -4.83 -5.96
CA PHE A 242 -18.57 -6.23 -6.33
C PHE A 242 -17.43 -6.34 -7.33
N ALA A 243 -16.88 -7.54 -7.43
CA ALA A 243 -15.96 -7.94 -8.47
C ALA A 243 -16.38 -9.28 -9.08
N ILE A 244 -16.22 -9.41 -10.37
CA ILE A 244 -16.38 -10.68 -11.09
C ILE A 244 -15.18 -10.90 -11.99
N GLY A 245 -14.72 -12.12 -12.10
CA GLY A 245 -13.62 -12.46 -12.97
C GLY A 245 -13.71 -13.88 -13.51
N ALA A 246 -13.11 -14.05 -14.66
CA ALA A 246 -13.00 -15.32 -15.32
C ALA A 246 -11.63 -15.46 -15.98
N SER A 247 -11.09 -16.68 -15.99
CA SER A 247 -9.90 -17.00 -16.76
C SER A 247 -10.00 -18.39 -17.38
N TYR A 248 -9.26 -18.57 -18.45
CA TYR A 248 -9.12 -19.87 -19.08
C TYR A 248 -7.65 -20.20 -19.29
N SER A 249 -7.27 -21.41 -18.87
CA SER A 249 -5.90 -21.91 -18.96
C SER A 249 -5.77 -22.94 -20.09
N PHE A 250 -4.87 -22.66 -21.04
CA PHE A 250 -4.39 -23.59 -22.05
C PHE A 250 -3.05 -24.18 -21.61
N GLU A 251 -2.44 -25.02 -22.44
CA GLU A 251 -1.13 -25.59 -22.10
C GLU A 251 -0.03 -24.56 -21.79
N ARG A 252 0.00 -23.45 -22.53
CA ARG A 252 1.04 -22.40 -22.42
C ARG A 252 0.49 -21.00 -22.31
N PHE A 253 -0.82 -20.86 -22.36
CA PHE A 253 -1.47 -19.56 -22.32
C PHE A 253 -2.54 -19.55 -21.23
N LYS A 254 -2.61 -18.46 -20.50
CA LYS A 254 -3.75 -18.14 -19.67
C LYS A 254 -4.30 -16.79 -20.13
N ILE A 255 -5.59 -16.69 -20.28
CA ILE A 255 -6.28 -15.45 -20.60
C ILE A 255 -7.37 -15.21 -19.56
N GLY A 256 -7.58 -13.98 -19.17
CA GLY A 256 -8.62 -13.66 -18.22
C GLY A 256 -9.11 -12.23 -18.34
N ALA A 257 -10.27 -12.02 -17.74
CA ALA A 257 -10.91 -10.73 -17.64
C ALA A 257 -11.53 -10.57 -16.26
N SER A 258 -11.57 -9.34 -15.76
CA SER A 258 -12.30 -8.99 -14.55
C SER A 258 -12.98 -7.64 -14.67
N PHE A 259 -14.06 -7.48 -13.94
CA PHE A 259 -14.74 -6.22 -13.74
C PHE A 259 -14.94 -6.00 -12.24
N ARG A 260 -14.48 -4.83 -11.72
CA ARG A 260 -14.68 -4.38 -10.33
C ARG A 260 -15.47 -3.08 -10.31
N ASN A 261 -16.43 -2.99 -9.41
CA ASN A 261 -17.16 -1.76 -9.11
C ASN A 261 -16.98 -1.43 -7.64
N PHE A 262 -16.64 -0.18 -7.35
CA PHE A 262 -16.53 0.40 -6.02
C PHE A 262 -17.38 1.66 -5.96
N ASN A 263 -18.26 1.77 -4.96
CA ASN A 263 -19.00 3.00 -4.66
C ASN A 263 -18.76 3.34 -3.20
N SER A 264 -18.54 4.61 -2.92
CA SER A 264 -18.33 5.13 -1.57
C SER A 264 -19.07 6.44 -1.37
N ASN A 265 -19.70 6.58 -0.23
CA ASN A 265 -20.21 7.84 0.27
C ASN A 265 -19.59 8.10 1.63
N TYR A 266 -18.97 9.26 1.82
CA TYR A 266 -18.28 9.57 3.07
C TYR A 266 -18.27 11.07 3.36
N GLY A 267 -18.14 11.41 4.65
CA GLY A 267 -18.06 12.77 5.11
C GLY A 267 -16.63 13.24 5.41
N ILE A 268 -16.37 14.51 5.13
CA ILE A 268 -15.23 15.29 5.65
C ILE A 268 -15.76 16.17 6.78
N PRO A 269 -15.21 16.07 8.01
CA PRO A 269 -15.74 16.81 9.15
C PRO A 269 -15.58 18.32 8.97
N GLY A 270 -16.57 19.08 9.43
CA GLY A 270 -16.65 20.53 9.26
C GLY A 270 -16.44 21.32 10.55
N GLY A 271 -16.79 22.62 10.49
CA GLY A 271 -16.78 23.51 11.63
C GLY A 271 -15.50 24.30 11.88
N PHE A 272 -14.54 24.24 10.98
CA PHE A 272 -13.19 24.75 11.22
C PHE A 272 -12.80 25.95 10.36
N ILE A 273 -12.94 25.84 9.04
CA ILE A 273 -12.41 26.81 8.07
C ILE A 273 -13.44 27.00 6.95
N GLY A 274 -13.44 28.16 6.31
CA GLY A 274 -14.18 28.39 5.08
C GLY A 274 -15.70 28.41 5.20
N GLY A 275 -16.24 28.53 6.39
CA GLY A 275 -17.69 28.63 6.55
C GLY A 275 -18.47 27.32 6.27
N HIS A 276 -17.81 26.17 6.31
CA HIS A 276 -18.42 24.85 6.15
C HIS A 276 -18.69 24.17 7.52
N PRO A 277 -19.66 24.66 8.32
CA PRO A 277 -19.87 24.18 9.68
C PRO A 277 -20.36 22.72 9.73
N ASN A 278 -20.96 22.22 8.66
CA ASN A 278 -21.47 20.87 8.56
C ASN A 278 -20.48 19.89 7.89
N GLY A 279 -19.38 20.39 7.32
CA GLY A 279 -18.46 19.60 6.53
C GLY A 279 -18.88 19.46 5.07
N VAL A 280 -18.24 18.54 4.36
CA VAL A 280 -18.48 18.23 2.95
C VAL A 280 -18.78 16.74 2.82
N ASP A 281 -19.85 16.40 2.11
CA ASP A 281 -20.17 15.00 1.78
C ASP A 281 -19.60 14.67 0.40
N ILE A 282 -19.00 13.50 0.25
CA ILE A 282 -18.39 13.03 -1.00
C ILE A 282 -19.07 11.74 -1.45
N ASP A 283 -19.60 11.75 -2.69
CA ASP A 283 -20.12 10.57 -3.37
C ASP A 283 -19.16 10.17 -4.49
N LEU A 284 -18.66 8.93 -4.46
CA LEU A 284 -17.60 8.44 -5.30
C LEU A 284 -17.94 7.10 -5.92
N PHE A 285 -17.65 6.90 -7.20
CA PHE A 285 -17.59 5.58 -7.79
C PHE A 285 -16.31 5.35 -8.58
N LYS A 286 -15.87 4.09 -8.62
CA LYS A 286 -14.78 3.61 -9.50
C LYS A 286 -15.20 2.31 -10.15
N ARG A 287 -14.90 2.18 -11.44
CA ARG A 287 -15.15 0.98 -12.25
C ARG A 287 -13.90 0.61 -13.01
N ASP A 288 -13.49 -0.62 -12.89
CA ASP A 288 -12.31 -1.17 -13.54
C ASP A 288 -12.68 -2.37 -14.42
N LEU A 289 -12.24 -2.35 -15.66
CA LEU A 289 -12.23 -3.50 -16.54
C LEU A 289 -10.78 -3.88 -16.84
N THR A 290 -10.38 -5.09 -16.46
CA THR A 290 -9.03 -5.60 -16.69
C THR A 290 -9.07 -6.81 -17.61
N LEU A 291 -8.22 -6.83 -18.62
CA LEU A 291 -7.94 -7.98 -19.49
C LEU A 291 -6.48 -8.36 -19.32
N ARG A 292 -6.18 -9.63 -19.09
CA ARG A 292 -4.81 -10.10 -18.90
C ARG A 292 -4.54 -11.38 -19.67
N GLY A 293 -3.42 -11.42 -20.36
CA GLY A 293 -2.89 -12.60 -21.02
C GLY A 293 -1.53 -12.97 -20.47
N LEU A 294 -1.31 -14.26 -20.20
CA LEU A 294 -0.03 -14.82 -19.79
C LEU A 294 0.42 -15.87 -20.79
N TYR A 295 1.70 -15.81 -21.17
CA TYR A 295 2.35 -16.86 -21.95
C TYR A 295 3.50 -17.47 -21.15
N LEU A 296 3.48 -18.80 -21.04
CA LEU A 296 4.45 -19.62 -20.31
C LEU A 296 5.25 -20.43 -21.35
N PRO A 297 6.50 -20.07 -21.68
CA PRO A 297 7.25 -20.69 -22.81
C PRO A 297 7.47 -22.19 -22.66
N ALA A 298 7.59 -22.70 -21.43
CA ALA A 298 7.73 -24.13 -21.15
C ALA A 298 7.03 -24.49 -19.84
N GLN A 299 6.52 -25.74 -19.73
CA GLN A 299 5.81 -26.24 -18.53
C GLN A 299 6.62 -26.21 -17.23
N LYS A 300 7.95 -26.14 -17.31
CA LYS A 300 8.87 -26.10 -16.17
C LYS A 300 9.71 -24.82 -16.09
N SER A 301 9.41 -23.82 -16.93
CA SER A 301 10.10 -22.55 -16.93
C SER A 301 9.33 -21.55 -16.09
N SER A 302 10.02 -20.88 -15.19
CA SER A 302 9.48 -19.71 -14.47
C SER A 302 9.44 -18.44 -15.34
N ASP A 303 9.80 -18.55 -16.64
CA ASP A 303 9.71 -17.45 -17.58
C ASP A 303 8.27 -17.15 -17.91
N THR A 304 7.89 -15.89 -17.90
CA THR A 304 6.55 -15.45 -18.26
C THR A 304 6.59 -14.24 -19.18
N LEU A 305 5.62 -14.15 -20.07
CA LEU A 305 5.28 -12.92 -20.78
C LEU A 305 3.84 -12.58 -20.45
N SER A 306 3.61 -11.40 -19.89
CA SER A 306 2.26 -10.92 -19.57
C SER A 306 1.91 -9.67 -20.38
N VAL A 307 0.64 -9.56 -20.71
CA VAL A 307 0.05 -8.36 -21.30
C VAL A 307 -1.20 -8.04 -20.50
N THR A 308 -1.23 -6.85 -19.91
CA THR A 308 -2.39 -6.36 -19.15
C THR A 308 -2.93 -5.11 -19.84
N PHE A 309 -4.23 -5.08 -20.04
CA PHE A 309 -4.98 -3.92 -20.48
C PHE A 309 -6.02 -3.58 -19.41
N ARG A 310 -6.04 -2.33 -18.95
CA ARG A 310 -7.00 -1.85 -17.94
C ARG A 310 -7.69 -0.59 -18.43
N LEU A 311 -9.00 -0.55 -18.25
CA LEU A 311 -9.83 0.64 -18.37
C LEU A 311 -10.37 0.97 -16.99
N ASN A 312 -10.19 2.22 -16.59
CA ASN A 312 -10.69 2.75 -15.33
C ASN A 312 -11.60 3.94 -15.60
N GLN A 313 -12.70 3.98 -14.91
CA GLN A 313 -13.58 5.14 -14.80
C GLN A 313 -13.74 5.48 -13.33
N TYR A 314 -13.39 6.70 -12.97
CA TYR A 314 -13.54 7.25 -11.64
C TYR A 314 -14.34 8.54 -11.70
N HIS A 315 -15.19 8.73 -10.72
CA HIS A 315 -15.98 9.95 -10.58
C HIS A 315 -16.23 10.20 -9.11
N HIS A 316 -16.12 11.46 -8.66
CA HIS A 316 -16.63 11.87 -7.38
C HIS A 316 -17.25 13.25 -7.43
N THR A 317 -18.23 13.47 -6.54
CA THR A 317 -18.93 14.73 -6.35
C THR A 317 -18.82 15.14 -4.90
N GLU A 318 -18.39 16.38 -4.67
CA GLU A 318 -18.31 17.01 -3.37
C GLU A 318 -19.56 17.87 -3.14
N TYR A 319 -20.30 17.64 -2.06
CA TYR A 319 -21.48 18.37 -1.71
C TYR A 319 -21.22 19.26 -0.49
N GLU A 320 -21.36 20.57 -0.64
CA GLU A 320 -21.31 21.51 0.49
C GLU A 320 -22.58 21.42 1.35
N THR A 321 -23.70 21.11 0.71
CA THR A 321 -24.94 20.69 1.32
C THR A 321 -25.54 19.60 0.45
N LYS A 322 -26.52 18.85 0.96
CA LYS A 322 -27.17 17.76 0.20
C LYS A 322 -27.76 18.21 -1.16
N GLU A 323 -27.92 19.49 -1.38
CA GLU A 323 -28.54 20.06 -2.60
C GLU A 323 -27.55 20.89 -3.44
N TYR A 324 -26.33 21.14 -2.94
CA TYR A 324 -25.37 22.02 -3.60
C TYR A 324 -24.04 21.32 -3.88
N VAL A 325 -23.77 21.14 -5.18
CA VAL A 325 -22.51 20.56 -5.66
C VAL A 325 -21.40 21.63 -5.61
N GLY A 326 -20.37 21.40 -4.80
CA GLY A 326 -19.18 22.21 -4.72
C GLY A 326 -18.23 21.91 -5.87
N ALA A 327 -17.75 20.69 -5.96
CA ALA A 327 -16.87 20.23 -7.03
C ALA A 327 -17.28 18.84 -7.53
N GLU A 328 -17.00 18.58 -8.79
CA GLU A 328 -17.24 17.31 -9.44
C GLU A 328 -16.02 16.94 -10.28
N PHE A 329 -15.51 15.71 -10.14
CA PHE A 329 -14.34 15.23 -10.85
C PHE A 329 -14.68 13.94 -11.61
N ALA A 330 -14.34 13.91 -12.88
CA ALA A 330 -14.43 12.71 -13.72
C ALA A 330 -13.06 12.36 -14.29
N VAL A 331 -12.64 11.12 -14.10
CA VAL A 331 -11.38 10.59 -14.63
C VAL A 331 -11.66 9.35 -15.45
N ASN A 332 -11.19 9.34 -16.69
CA ASN A 332 -11.15 8.14 -17.53
C ASN A 332 -9.69 7.81 -17.83
N GLN A 333 -9.31 6.56 -17.62
CA GLN A 333 -7.94 6.12 -17.82
C GLN A 333 -7.88 4.80 -18.58
N ALA A 334 -6.94 4.69 -19.50
CA ALA A 334 -6.58 3.46 -20.20
C ALA A 334 -5.10 3.17 -19.98
N ASN A 335 -4.78 1.97 -19.53
CA ASN A 335 -3.41 1.53 -19.28
C ASN A 335 -3.13 0.23 -20.06
N VAL A 336 -1.97 0.14 -20.66
CA VAL A 336 -1.44 -1.07 -21.31
C VAL A 336 -0.07 -1.36 -20.74
N ARG A 337 0.12 -2.56 -20.23
CA ARG A 337 1.39 -3.01 -19.65
C ARG A 337 1.79 -4.34 -20.26
N VAL A 338 3.02 -4.41 -20.76
CA VAL A 338 3.63 -5.63 -21.32
C VAL A 338 4.88 -5.93 -20.54
N GLU A 339 5.00 -7.13 -19.99
CA GLU A 339 6.08 -7.54 -19.10
C GLU A 339 6.64 -8.89 -19.49
N LYS A 340 7.95 -9.02 -19.41
CA LYS A 340 8.66 -10.29 -19.57
C LYS A 340 9.49 -10.56 -18.32
N LEU A 341 9.25 -11.72 -17.71
CA LEU A 341 10.14 -12.29 -16.71
C LEU A 341 10.99 -13.37 -17.32
N ILE A 342 12.27 -13.38 -16.98
CA ILE A 342 13.24 -14.45 -17.24
C ILE A 342 13.80 -14.86 -15.88
N ALA A 343 13.49 -16.07 -15.43
CA ALA A 343 13.87 -16.53 -14.09
C ALA A 343 15.35 -16.87 -13.95
N GLN A 344 16.00 -17.31 -15.04
CA GLN A 344 17.46 -17.57 -15.09
C GLN A 344 18.00 -17.25 -16.46
N GLY A 345 19.10 -16.51 -16.51
CA GLY A 345 19.75 -16.13 -17.78
C GLY A 345 21.23 -15.75 -17.59
N GLY A 346 22.16 -16.68 -17.84
CA GLY A 346 23.58 -16.43 -17.69
C GLY A 346 23.98 -16.12 -16.24
N PRO A 347 24.59 -14.93 -15.98
CA PRO A 347 24.94 -14.51 -14.61
C PRO A 347 23.75 -14.04 -13.78
N PHE A 348 22.59 -13.86 -14.42
CA PHE A 348 21.38 -13.36 -13.78
C PHE A 348 20.54 -14.51 -13.24
N PHE A 349 20.02 -14.36 -12.03
CA PHE A 349 19.03 -15.29 -11.47
C PHE A 349 17.60 -14.74 -11.56
N GLY A 350 17.40 -13.54 -12.12
CA GLY A 350 16.12 -12.97 -12.46
C GLY A 350 16.26 -11.69 -13.28
N ILE A 351 15.49 -11.59 -14.36
CA ILE A 351 15.38 -10.36 -15.15
C ILE A 351 13.90 -10.10 -15.40
N HIS A 352 13.40 -8.94 -15.00
CA HIS A 352 12.07 -8.45 -15.25
C HIS A 352 12.16 -7.16 -16.04
N PHE A 353 11.54 -7.09 -17.20
CA PHE A 353 11.48 -5.88 -18.00
C PHE A 353 10.14 -5.72 -18.69
N GLY A 354 9.78 -4.50 -19.01
CA GLY A 354 8.49 -4.23 -19.63
C GLY A 354 8.36 -2.83 -20.18
N ALA A 355 7.19 -2.62 -20.76
CA ALA A 355 6.74 -1.35 -21.32
C ALA A 355 5.35 -1.02 -20.77
N GLU A 356 5.09 0.24 -20.54
CA GLU A 356 3.82 0.74 -20.04
C GLU A 356 3.40 1.98 -20.81
N LEU A 357 2.12 2.01 -21.20
CA LEU A 357 1.46 3.15 -21.83
C LEU A 357 0.26 3.51 -20.98
N ASP A 358 0.09 4.79 -20.71
CA ASP A 358 -1.02 5.33 -19.93
C ASP A 358 -1.63 6.53 -20.63
N ALA A 359 -2.94 6.57 -20.70
CA ALA A 359 -3.72 7.69 -21.22
C ALA A 359 -4.82 8.03 -20.22
N ARG A 360 -4.85 9.26 -19.76
CA ARG A 360 -5.79 9.73 -18.74
C ARG A 360 -6.43 11.04 -19.17
N SER A 361 -7.76 11.15 -18.99
CA SER A 361 -8.53 12.37 -19.13
C SER A 361 -9.11 12.76 -17.78
N ILE A 362 -8.94 14.01 -17.38
CA ILE A 362 -9.56 14.60 -16.20
C ILE A 362 -10.48 15.72 -16.64
N GLU A 363 -11.71 15.72 -16.14
CA GLU A 363 -12.69 16.77 -16.30
C GLU A 363 -13.19 17.21 -14.92
N MET A 364 -13.56 18.48 -14.80
CA MET A 364 -14.05 19.05 -13.56
C MET A 364 -15.32 19.86 -13.79
N GLY A 365 -16.31 19.67 -12.91
CA GLY A 365 -17.55 20.42 -12.83
C GLY A 365 -17.70 21.19 -11.51
N GLY A 366 -18.81 21.90 -11.32
CA GLY A 366 -19.04 22.73 -10.14
C GLY A 366 -18.13 23.95 -10.10
N TYR A 367 -17.47 24.21 -8.98
CA TYR A 367 -16.40 25.21 -8.91
C TYR A 367 -15.14 24.68 -9.60
N VAL A 368 -14.98 25.05 -10.86
CA VAL A 368 -13.87 24.60 -11.68
C VAL A 368 -12.60 25.38 -11.30
N PHE A 369 -11.62 24.68 -10.74
CA PHE A 369 -10.31 25.24 -10.42
C PHE A 369 -9.14 24.51 -11.10
N THR A 370 -9.43 23.42 -11.83
CA THR A 370 -8.48 22.68 -12.65
C THR A 370 -9.02 22.59 -14.08
N PRO A 371 -8.26 22.96 -15.12
CA PRO A 371 -8.72 22.84 -16.50
C PRO A 371 -8.87 21.36 -16.90
N PRO A 372 -9.86 21.01 -17.73
CA PRO A 372 -9.93 19.71 -18.36
C PRO A 372 -8.61 19.37 -19.03
N THR A 373 -8.02 18.24 -18.72
CA THR A 373 -6.65 17.91 -19.15
C THR A 373 -6.55 16.46 -19.60
N ASN A 374 -6.03 16.26 -20.81
CA ASN A 374 -5.59 14.94 -21.26
C ASN A 374 -4.10 14.77 -20.95
N SER A 375 -3.74 13.62 -20.37
CA SER A 375 -2.35 13.26 -20.11
C SER A 375 -2.01 11.92 -20.72
N TYR A 376 -0.78 11.81 -21.20
CA TYR A 376 -0.25 10.59 -21.79
C TYR A 376 1.12 10.31 -21.18
N ALA A 377 1.37 9.07 -20.83
CA ALA A 377 2.68 8.63 -20.36
C ALA A 377 3.12 7.35 -21.06
N ALA A 378 4.41 7.25 -21.32
CA ALA A 378 5.01 6.04 -21.87
C ALA A 378 6.31 5.76 -21.13
N SER A 379 6.59 4.49 -20.84
CA SER A 379 7.83 4.12 -20.18
C SER A 379 8.27 2.71 -20.51
N LEU A 380 9.59 2.49 -20.42
CA LEU A 380 10.25 1.21 -20.43
C LEU A 380 10.94 1.02 -19.09
N PHE A 381 10.90 -0.18 -18.53
CA PHE A 381 11.58 -0.49 -17.29
C PHE A 381 12.31 -1.83 -17.36
N SER A 382 13.31 -1.99 -16.52
CA SER A 382 14.00 -3.25 -16.30
C SER A 382 14.48 -3.35 -14.88
N VAL A 383 14.37 -4.55 -14.31
CA VAL A 383 14.96 -4.94 -13.02
C VAL A 383 15.72 -6.24 -13.27
N ALA A 384 16.97 -6.30 -12.86
CA ALA A 384 17.82 -7.46 -13.03
C ALA A 384 18.57 -7.78 -11.74
N SER A 385 18.48 -9.04 -11.30
CA SER A 385 19.19 -9.55 -10.12
C SER A 385 20.29 -10.52 -10.55
N LEU A 386 21.48 -10.37 -10.01
CA LEU A 386 22.66 -11.15 -10.35
C LEU A 386 23.52 -11.42 -9.12
N ASN A 387 24.30 -12.50 -9.18
CA ASN A 387 25.33 -12.77 -8.19
C ASN A 387 26.49 -11.79 -8.41
N GLY A 388 26.94 -11.18 -7.33
CA GLY A 388 28.09 -10.26 -7.36
C GLY A 388 29.43 -10.98 -7.49
N TRP A 389 30.50 -10.21 -7.51
CA TRP A 389 31.90 -10.71 -7.64
C TRP A 389 32.46 -11.33 -6.36
N ARG A 390 31.70 -11.29 -5.25
CA ARG A 390 32.05 -11.86 -3.94
C ARG A 390 31.00 -12.85 -3.49
N ASP A 391 31.41 -13.91 -2.82
CA ASP A 391 30.45 -14.88 -2.27
C ASP A 391 29.47 -14.22 -1.31
N GLY A 392 28.19 -14.56 -1.48
CA GLY A 392 27.08 -13.99 -0.71
C GLY A 392 26.73 -12.54 -1.03
N LEU A 393 27.29 -11.95 -2.10
CA LEU A 393 26.87 -10.66 -2.62
C LEU A 393 25.84 -10.86 -3.73
N GLU A 394 24.68 -10.27 -3.54
CA GLU A 394 23.64 -10.16 -4.54
C GLU A 394 23.50 -8.69 -4.97
N ILE A 395 23.30 -8.47 -6.26
CA ILE A 395 23.17 -7.13 -6.83
C ILE A 395 21.85 -7.08 -7.60
N THR A 396 21.00 -6.11 -7.28
CA THR A 396 19.80 -5.81 -8.07
C THR A 396 19.95 -4.44 -8.70
N LEU A 397 19.84 -4.39 -10.03
CA LEU A 397 19.89 -3.17 -10.82
C LEU A 397 18.52 -2.90 -11.42
N SER A 398 18.09 -1.65 -11.40
CA SER A 398 16.86 -1.27 -12.06
C SER A 398 16.99 0.07 -12.77
N ALA A 399 16.20 0.20 -13.83
CA ALA A 399 16.11 1.42 -14.62
C ALA A 399 14.68 1.59 -15.17
N ARG A 400 14.21 2.83 -15.25
CA ARG A 400 12.99 3.21 -15.93
C ARG A 400 13.22 4.48 -16.74
N PHE A 401 12.82 4.48 -18.00
CA PHE A 401 12.94 5.61 -18.93
C PHE A 401 11.60 5.86 -19.59
N GLY A 402 11.26 7.12 -19.81
CA GLY A 402 10.00 7.47 -20.47
C GLY A 402 9.70 8.95 -20.43
N GLY A 403 8.42 9.27 -20.50
CA GLY A 403 7.96 10.65 -20.43
C GLY A 403 6.48 10.77 -20.12
N ALA A 404 6.09 11.98 -19.75
CA ALA A 404 4.72 12.39 -19.52
C ALA A 404 4.42 13.65 -20.34
N PHE A 405 3.23 13.69 -20.91
CA PHE A 405 2.73 14.78 -21.72
C PHE A 405 1.36 15.20 -21.22
N PHE A 406 1.15 16.51 -20.98
CA PHE A 406 -0.07 17.08 -20.47
C PHE A 406 -0.61 18.10 -21.49
N LYS A 407 -1.88 17.95 -21.81
CA LYS A 407 -2.59 18.78 -22.76
C LYS A 407 -3.86 19.34 -22.12
N PRO A 408 -3.77 20.48 -21.41
CA PRO A 408 -4.92 21.16 -20.88
C PRO A 408 -5.74 21.77 -22.02
N SER A 409 -7.06 21.84 -21.82
CA SER A 409 -7.94 22.56 -22.73
C SER A 409 -8.24 23.96 -22.22
N GLU A 410 -8.58 24.91 -23.12
CA GLU A 410 -9.08 26.20 -22.70
C GLU A 410 -10.32 26.02 -21.82
N SER A 411 -10.24 26.56 -20.62
CA SER A 411 -11.26 26.44 -19.61
C SER A 411 -11.71 27.83 -19.12
N VAL A 412 -12.79 27.83 -18.35
CA VAL A 412 -13.35 29.00 -17.66
C VAL A 412 -12.46 29.46 -16.49
N VAL A 413 -11.35 28.75 -16.22
CA VAL A 413 -10.39 29.05 -15.12
C VAL A 413 -9.70 30.38 -15.38
N ALA A 414 -9.49 31.12 -14.31
CA ALA A 414 -9.21 32.58 -14.32
C ALA A 414 -7.92 33.04 -15.01
N ASP A 415 -6.94 32.19 -15.23
CA ASP A 415 -5.66 32.55 -15.82
C ASP A 415 -5.40 31.78 -17.11
N LYS A 416 -5.84 32.35 -18.24
CA LYS A 416 -5.66 31.72 -19.57
C LYS A 416 -4.19 31.66 -20.01
N ASP A 417 -3.34 32.53 -19.49
CA ASP A 417 -1.92 32.60 -19.86
C ASP A 417 -1.12 31.46 -19.14
N ALA A 418 -1.73 30.82 -18.12
CA ALA A 418 -1.15 29.68 -17.41
C ALA A 418 -1.48 28.31 -18.07
N ILE A 419 -2.32 28.28 -19.09
CA ILE A 419 -2.76 27.03 -19.74
C ILE A 419 -1.88 26.78 -20.97
N GLU A 420 -0.87 25.95 -20.80
CA GLU A 420 0.03 25.51 -21.86
C GLU A 420 0.30 24.02 -21.81
N ASP A 421 0.56 23.42 -22.97
CA ASP A 421 1.00 22.02 -23.06
C ASP A 421 2.33 21.85 -22.34
N ARG A 422 2.46 20.78 -21.54
CA ARG A 422 3.70 20.46 -20.81
C ARG A 422 4.17 19.05 -21.15
N ASN A 423 5.46 18.90 -21.31
CA ASN A 423 6.08 17.59 -21.53
C ASN A 423 7.32 17.42 -20.63
N PHE A 424 7.55 16.19 -20.18
CA PHE A 424 8.63 15.88 -19.27
C PHE A 424 9.31 14.58 -19.72
N ALA A 425 10.62 14.63 -19.93
CA ALA A 425 11.44 13.45 -20.09
C ALA A 425 11.83 12.94 -18.69
N LEU A 426 11.55 11.66 -18.43
CA LEU A 426 11.72 11.06 -17.10
C LEU A 426 12.71 9.90 -17.18
N TRP A 427 13.60 9.81 -16.20
CA TRP A 427 14.46 8.66 -16.06
C TRP A 427 14.82 8.40 -14.60
N ALA A 428 14.87 7.14 -14.24
CA ALA A 428 15.20 6.70 -12.90
C ALA A 428 16.11 5.47 -12.98
N ILE A 429 17.02 5.36 -12.04
CA ILE A 429 17.93 4.21 -11.88
C ILE A 429 18.07 3.90 -10.40
N ALA A 430 18.24 2.62 -10.08
CA ALA A 430 18.56 2.19 -8.72
C ALA A 430 19.47 0.96 -8.74
N ALA A 431 20.25 0.83 -7.68
CA ALA A 431 21.11 -0.33 -7.45
C ALA A 431 21.04 -0.71 -5.97
N GLU A 432 20.85 -1.99 -5.71
CA GLU A 432 20.93 -2.61 -4.40
C GLU A 432 22.13 -3.57 -4.37
N PHE A 433 22.91 -3.48 -3.31
CA PHE A 433 24.02 -4.37 -3.00
C PHE A 433 23.71 -5.06 -1.67
N SER A 434 23.32 -6.31 -1.70
CA SER A 434 23.00 -7.09 -0.51
C SER A 434 24.10 -8.12 -0.25
N GLN A 435 24.90 -7.91 0.80
CA GLN A 435 25.98 -8.80 1.20
C GLN A 435 25.54 -9.65 2.39
N ARG A 436 25.54 -10.96 2.21
CA ARG A 436 25.48 -11.90 3.33
C ARG A 436 26.80 -11.85 4.12
N VAL A 437 26.77 -11.25 5.31
CA VAL A 437 27.94 -11.09 6.19
C VAL A 437 28.14 -12.28 7.14
N ALA A 438 27.06 -13.01 7.44
CA ALA A 438 27.05 -14.25 8.18
C ALA A 438 25.74 -15.03 7.87
N PRO A 439 25.58 -16.29 8.27
CA PRO A 439 24.32 -17.02 8.11
C PRO A 439 23.15 -16.21 8.69
N GLY A 440 22.13 -15.97 7.86
CA GLY A 440 20.95 -15.19 8.22
C GLY A 440 21.16 -13.67 8.37
N LYS A 441 22.39 -13.15 8.20
CA LYS A 441 22.69 -11.72 8.37
C LYS A 441 23.10 -11.07 7.07
N PHE A 442 22.43 -9.97 6.73
CA PHE A 442 22.61 -9.22 5.50
C PHE A 442 22.88 -7.74 5.77
N LEU A 443 23.83 -7.19 5.05
CA LEU A 443 24.05 -5.76 4.97
C LEU A 443 23.71 -5.32 3.55
N THR A 444 22.72 -4.45 3.44
CA THR A 444 22.18 -3.99 2.17
C THR A 444 22.40 -2.49 2.01
N LEU A 445 22.91 -2.08 0.87
CA LEU A 445 23.04 -0.69 0.45
C LEU A 445 22.20 -0.48 -0.80
N ASP A 446 21.19 0.38 -0.70
CA ASP A 446 20.43 0.91 -1.82
C ASP A 446 20.93 2.29 -2.19
N ILE A 447 21.12 2.54 -3.48
CA ILE A 447 21.36 3.87 -4.04
C ILE A 447 20.44 4.09 -5.23
N PHE A 448 19.85 5.28 -5.33
CA PHE A 448 18.91 5.53 -6.40
C PHE A 448 18.88 7.00 -6.84
N ARG A 449 18.50 7.18 -8.09
CA ARG A 449 17.94 8.41 -8.62
C ARG A 449 16.53 8.14 -9.10
N THR A 450 15.58 8.93 -8.63
CA THR A 450 14.19 8.90 -9.09
C THR A 450 13.80 10.24 -9.68
N THR A 451 12.69 10.27 -10.42
CA THR A 451 12.16 11.50 -11.00
C THR A 451 10.63 11.45 -10.98
N ARG A 452 9.99 12.61 -10.97
CA ARG A 452 8.53 12.75 -11.00
C ARG A 452 8.16 13.98 -11.83
N ALA A 453 7.24 13.80 -12.78
CA ALA A 453 6.57 14.95 -13.38
C ALA A 453 5.64 15.60 -12.34
N PRO A 454 5.42 16.92 -12.41
CA PRO A 454 4.31 17.55 -11.68
C PRO A 454 2.97 16.90 -12.05
N THR A 455 2.03 16.87 -11.11
CA THR A 455 0.65 16.44 -11.41
C THR A 455 -0.12 17.55 -12.14
N ILE A 456 -1.29 17.22 -12.65
CA ILE A 456 -2.18 18.19 -13.31
C ILE A 456 -2.55 19.30 -12.32
N GLU A 457 -2.85 18.94 -11.09
CA GLU A 457 -3.22 19.86 -10.02
C GLU A 457 -2.04 20.75 -9.61
N GLU A 458 -0.84 20.22 -9.52
CA GLU A 458 0.38 20.99 -9.23
C GLU A 458 0.70 22.01 -10.33
N LEU A 459 0.37 21.69 -11.59
CA LEU A 459 0.58 22.60 -12.72
C LEU A 459 -0.51 23.66 -12.83
N TYR A 460 -1.78 23.29 -12.70
CA TYR A 460 -2.86 24.10 -13.24
C TYR A 460 -3.95 24.50 -12.23
N ASN A 461 -3.95 24.00 -10.97
CA ASN A 461 -4.96 24.41 -10.00
C ASN A 461 -4.95 25.93 -9.78
N HIS A 462 -6.13 26.55 -9.77
CA HIS A 462 -6.29 27.96 -9.44
C HIS A 462 -7.70 28.22 -8.90
N GLY A 463 -7.92 27.98 -7.62
CA GLY A 463 -9.22 28.24 -7.03
C GLY A 463 -9.45 27.56 -5.68
N PRO A 464 -10.66 27.71 -5.15
CA PRO A 464 -11.05 27.11 -3.88
C PRO A 464 -11.27 25.61 -4.05
N HIS A 465 -10.58 24.82 -3.24
CA HIS A 465 -10.85 23.40 -3.03
C HIS A 465 -11.53 23.26 -1.67
N LEU A 466 -12.85 23.20 -1.70
CA LEU A 466 -13.67 23.38 -0.51
C LEU A 466 -13.53 22.20 0.45
N ALA A 467 -13.55 20.97 -0.05
CA ALA A 467 -13.38 19.76 0.75
C ALA A 467 -11.99 19.67 1.39
N ALA A 468 -10.96 20.19 0.74
CA ALA A 468 -9.60 20.29 1.29
C ALA A 468 -9.38 21.49 2.22
N TYR A 469 -10.37 22.38 2.34
CA TYR A 469 -10.30 23.64 3.11
C TYR A 469 -9.13 24.53 2.70
N THR A 470 -8.87 24.66 1.40
CA THR A 470 -7.75 25.43 0.85
C THR A 470 -8.15 26.23 -0.37
N TYR A 471 -7.45 27.32 -0.61
CA TYR A 471 -7.39 27.95 -1.94
C TYR A 471 -6.08 27.52 -2.58
N GLU A 472 -6.15 26.74 -3.65
CA GLU A 472 -4.99 26.12 -4.28
C GLU A 472 -4.52 26.95 -5.49
N ARG A 473 -3.20 27.09 -5.60
CA ARG A 473 -2.55 27.71 -6.74
C ARG A 473 -1.41 26.83 -7.24
N GLY A 474 -1.57 26.28 -8.43
CA GLY A 474 -0.55 25.55 -9.16
C GLY A 474 0.51 26.49 -9.77
N ASN A 475 1.46 25.88 -10.45
CA ASN A 475 2.48 26.63 -11.20
C ASN A 475 2.82 25.87 -12.49
N HIS A 476 2.34 26.35 -13.62
CA HIS A 476 2.57 25.74 -14.93
C HIS A 476 4.05 25.74 -15.36
N LYS A 477 4.92 26.52 -14.71
CA LYS A 477 6.37 26.59 -14.99
C LYS A 477 7.21 25.58 -14.21
N LEU A 478 6.60 24.71 -13.40
CA LEU A 478 7.33 23.71 -12.63
C LEU A 478 8.13 22.79 -13.55
N ASP A 479 9.36 22.50 -13.16
CA ASP A 479 10.17 21.43 -13.73
C ASP A 479 9.91 20.10 -13.04
N ALA A 480 10.37 19.00 -13.66
CA ALA A 480 10.31 17.68 -13.03
C ALA A 480 11.16 17.64 -11.75
N GLU A 481 10.62 17.03 -10.72
CA GLU A 481 11.34 16.72 -9.50
C GLU A 481 12.39 15.63 -9.76
N SER A 482 13.53 15.71 -9.10
CA SER A 482 14.54 14.66 -9.08
C SER A 482 14.96 14.37 -7.64
N GLY A 483 14.97 13.10 -7.25
CA GLY A 483 15.45 12.65 -5.94
C GLY A 483 16.70 11.77 -6.08
N TYR A 484 17.68 12.00 -5.22
CA TYR A 484 18.89 11.20 -5.08
C TYR A 484 18.92 10.62 -3.67
N GLY A 485 18.86 9.31 -3.56
CA GLY A 485 18.73 8.67 -2.25
C GLY A 485 19.70 7.55 -2.04
N ALA A 486 19.94 7.28 -0.75
CA ALA A 486 20.64 6.10 -0.28
C ALA A 486 19.99 5.57 0.99
N GLU A 487 19.99 4.25 1.13
CA GLU A 487 19.56 3.53 2.34
C GLU A 487 20.60 2.48 2.68
N LEU A 488 21.00 2.43 3.93
CA LEU A 488 21.83 1.36 4.48
C LEU A 488 20.98 0.59 5.49
N GLU A 489 20.82 -0.69 5.22
CA GLU A 489 20.06 -1.61 6.05
C GLU A 489 20.92 -2.74 6.57
N PHE A 490 20.76 -3.08 7.84
CA PHE A 490 21.30 -4.31 8.40
C PHE A 490 20.14 -5.16 8.92
N ARG A 491 20.08 -6.41 8.46
CA ARG A 491 18.99 -7.34 8.74
C ARG A 491 19.52 -8.68 9.24
N ASN A 492 18.78 -9.29 10.17
CA ASN A 492 19.06 -10.62 10.68
C ASN A 492 17.78 -11.46 10.59
N TYR A 493 17.87 -12.59 9.92
CA TYR A 493 16.90 -13.66 9.97
C TYR A 493 17.46 -14.79 10.83
N GLY A 494 16.89 -15.01 11.99
CA GLY A 494 17.31 -16.02 12.94
C GLY A 494 16.11 -16.82 13.45
N GLU A 495 16.38 -18.04 13.92
CA GLU A 495 15.33 -18.89 14.48
C GLU A 495 14.68 -18.32 15.74
N ILE A 496 15.41 -17.51 16.51
CA ILE A 496 14.95 -16.95 17.80
C ILE A 496 14.55 -15.48 17.66
N ILE A 497 15.27 -14.73 16.83
CA ILE A 497 15.09 -13.28 16.73
C ILE A 497 15.36 -12.81 15.30
N ASN A 498 14.38 -12.14 14.73
CA ASN A 498 14.51 -11.36 13.51
C ASN A 498 14.64 -9.88 13.89
N TRP A 499 15.52 -9.15 13.22
CA TRP A 499 15.59 -7.70 13.41
C TRP A 499 16.10 -7.02 12.17
N ARG A 500 15.71 -5.78 12.02
CA ARG A 500 16.07 -4.88 10.95
C ARG A 500 16.44 -3.53 11.57
N ALA A 501 17.50 -2.90 11.04
CA ALA A 501 17.82 -1.50 11.32
C ALA A 501 18.23 -0.83 10.02
N ALA A 502 17.65 0.32 9.71
CA ALA A 502 17.91 1.05 8.49
C ALA A 502 18.09 2.54 8.75
N VAL A 503 18.96 3.17 7.97
CA VAL A 503 19.09 4.61 7.88
C VAL A 503 18.97 5.02 6.42
N HIS A 504 18.23 6.09 6.15
CA HIS A 504 18.02 6.56 4.79
C HIS A 504 18.18 8.07 4.68
N SER A 505 18.52 8.52 3.48
CA SER A 505 18.57 9.93 3.13
C SER A 505 18.17 10.10 1.67
N THR A 506 17.34 11.11 1.37
CA THR A 506 16.97 11.49 0.00
C THR A 506 17.09 13.00 -0.15
N TRP A 507 17.89 13.41 -1.10
CA TRP A 507 18.02 14.81 -1.51
C TRP A 507 17.20 15.04 -2.77
N PHE A 508 16.24 15.93 -2.68
CA PHE A 508 15.41 16.38 -3.80
C PHE A 508 15.95 17.68 -4.38
N LEU A 509 16.07 17.69 -5.69
CA LEU A 509 16.14 18.90 -6.48
C LEU A 509 14.72 19.19 -6.96
N ASN A 510 14.23 20.39 -6.68
CA ASN A 510 12.88 20.81 -7.07
C ASN A 510 11.80 19.92 -6.45
N HIS A 511 11.81 19.73 -5.10
CA HIS A 511 10.75 18.99 -4.41
C HIS A 511 9.41 19.68 -4.56
N LEU A 512 8.45 19.02 -5.19
CA LEU A 512 7.16 19.57 -5.51
C LEU A 512 6.16 19.29 -4.38
N ALA A 513 5.70 20.35 -3.75
CA ALA A 513 4.69 20.26 -2.70
C ALA A 513 3.85 21.53 -2.60
N PRO A 514 2.54 21.43 -2.29
CA PRO A 514 1.72 22.58 -1.93
C PRO A 514 2.11 23.04 -0.52
N ARG A 515 2.43 24.32 -0.37
CA ARG A 515 2.81 24.95 0.90
C ARG A 515 1.89 26.10 1.25
N ALA A 516 1.56 26.23 2.54
CA ALA A 516 0.81 27.38 3.04
C ALA A 516 1.65 28.66 2.88
N THR A 517 1.06 29.71 2.31
CA THR A 517 1.72 31.01 2.12
C THR A 517 1.58 31.94 3.32
N GLY A 518 0.65 31.65 4.23
CA GLY A 518 0.23 32.54 5.32
C GLY A 518 -0.84 33.56 4.91
N ASP A 519 -1.17 33.65 3.62
CA ASP A 519 -2.26 34.50 3.15
C ASP A 519 -3.60 33.77 3.24
N THR A 520 -4.68 34.56 3.22
CA THR A 520 -6.05 34.06 3.26
C THR A 520 -6.85 34.63 2.10
N ASN A 521 -7.57 33.79 1.39
CA ASN A 521 -8.61 34.24 0.48
C ASN A 521 -9.82 34.67 1.28
N TRP A 522 -10.02 35.97 1.42
CA TRP A 522 -11.05 36.55 2.28
C TRP A 522 -12.48 36.39 1.74
N SER A 523 -12.65 36.07 0.45
CA SER A 523 -13.99 35.85 -0.12
C SER A 523 -14.60 34.52 0.37
N GLN A 524 -13.77 33.54 0.68
CA GLN A 524 -14.19 32.19 1.12
C GLN A 524 -13.55 31.80 2.46
N ILE A 525 -12.71 32.68 3.04
CA ILE A 525 -11.98 32.45 4.30
C ILE A 525 -11.13 31.16 4.25
N LEU A 526 -10.44 30.95 3.11
CA LEU A 526 -9.60 29.80 2.87
C LEU A 526 -8.11 30.19 2.89
N PRO A 527 -7.22 29.43 3.55
CA PRO A 527 -5.78 29.65 3.47
C PRO A 527 -5.27 29.34 2.05
N PHE A 528 -4.35 30.19 1.56
CA PHE A 528 -3.67 29.94 0.30
C PHE A 528 -2.60 28.89 0.43
N TYR A 529 -2.63 27.94 -0.51
CA TYR A 529 -1.56 26.97 -0.75
C TYR A 529 -1.00 27.18 -2.15
N GLN A 530 0.30 27.41 -2.25
CA GLN A 530 1.03 27.57 -3.50
C GLN A 530 1.92 26.36 -3.72
N VAL A 531 1.87 25.76 -4.92
CA VAL A 531 2.83 24.73 -5.29
C VAL A 531 4.16 25.37 -5.65
N SER A 532 5.20 24.96 -4.96
CA SER A 532 6.58 25.37 -5.21
C SER A 532 7.47 24.16 -5.47
N GLY A 533 8.62 24.39 -6.10
CA GLY A 533 9.68 23.43 -6.27
C GLY A 533 10.92 23.91 -5.53
N ASP A 534 11.17 23.36 -4.34
CA ASP A 534 12.29 23.72 -3.49
C ASP A 534 13.27 22.55 -3.34
N ASN A 535 14.56 22.84 -3.20
CA ASN A 535 15.51 21.80 -2.85
C ASN A 535 15.26 21.35 -1.41
N ALA A 536 15.13 20.03 -1.22
CA ALA A 536 14.78 19.47 0.08
C ALA A 536 15.67 18.27 0.43
N LEU A 537 15.88 18.06 1.72
CA LEU A 537 16.58 16.90 2.27
C LEU A 537 15.68 16.20 3.27
N LEU A 538 15.37 14.93 3.01
CA LEU A 538 14.74 14.04 3.97
C LEU A 538 15.75 13.03 4.47
N MET A 539 15.75 12.77 5.78
CA MET A 539 16.58 11.75 6.42
C MET A 539 15.78 11.03 7.48
N GLY A 540 16.09 9.76 7.69
CA GLY A 540 15.41 9.00 8.73
C GLY A 540 16.15 7.75 9.14
N ALA A 541 15.62 7.15 10.18
CA ALA A 541 16.07 5.87 10.69
C ALA A 541 14.88 5.05 11.16
N SER A 542 14.96 3.75 10.97
CA SER A 542 13.97 2.80 11.48
C SER A 542 14.65 1.55 12.01
N ALA A 543 13.99 0.92 12.98
CA ALA A 543 14.39 -0.37 13.49
C ALA A 543 13.16 -1.19 13.84
N SER A 544 13.26 -2.49 13.64
CA SER A 544 12.25 -3.45 14.09
C SER A 544 12.92 -4.71 14.64
N VAL A 545 12.24 -5.34 15.57
CA VAL A 545 12.64 -6.63 16.15
C VAL A 545 11.42 -7.49 16.31
N GLU A 546 11.55 -8.78 16.00
CA GLU A 546 10.53 -9.78 16.16
C GLU A 546 11.14 -11.04 16.79
N PHE A 547 10.44 -11.58 17.77
CA PHE A 547 10.67 -12.90 18.32
C PHE A 547 9.55 -13.79 17.78
N PRO A 548 9.79 -14.49 16.65
CA PRO A 548 8.77 -15.32 16.01
C PRO A 548 8.48 -16.52 16.91
N ALA A 549 7.22 -16.92 16.97
CA ALA A 549 6.79 -18.12 17.67
C ALA A 549 5.61 -18.75 16.94
N GLU A 550 5.67 -20.06 16.74
CA GLU A 550 4.50 -20.84 16.31
C GLU A 550 3.62 -21.19 17.50
N GLN A 551 4.23 -21.39 18.67
CA GLN A 551 3.57 -21.56 19.96
C GLN A 551 4.42 -20.92 21.06
N GLY A 552 3.76 -20.42 22.11
CA GLY A 552 4.44 -19.75 23.21
C GLY A 552 4.49 -18.22 23.05
N PHE A 553 5.55 -17.62 23.53
CA PHE A 553 5.71 -16.16 23.52
C PHE A 553 6.13 -15.63 22.14
N TYR A 554 5.35 -14.72 21.62
CA TYR A 554 5.65 -13.87 20.49
C TYR A 554 5.87 -12.45 20.98
N ALA A 555 6.81 -11.73 20.41
CA ALA A 555 6.99 -10.31 20.66
C ALA A 555 7.49 -9.62 19.38
N GLN A 556 6.99 -8.42 19.14
CA GLN A 556 7.51 -7.52 18.12
C GLN A 556 7.57 -6.09 18.62
N ALA A 557 8.53 -5.33 18.13
CA ALA A 557 8.62 -3.89 18.34
C ALA A 557 9.20 -3.21 17.12
N GLY A 558 8.75 -1.98 16.85
CA GLY A 558 9.25 -1.16 15.76
C GLY A 558 9.32 0.31 16.18
N ALA A 559 10.31 1.01 15.62
CA ALA A 559 10.45 2.45 15.81
C ALA A 559 10.91 3.10 14.51
N SER A 560 10.43 4.32 14.25
CA SER A 560 10.85 5.12 13.10
C SER A 560 10.90 6.61 13.44
N TYR A 561 11.83 7.29 12.79
CA TYR A 561 11.98 8.74 12.86
C TYR A 561 12.39 9.29 11.51
N VAL A 562 11.76 10.40 11.12
CA VAL A 562 12.07 11.13 9.90
C VAL A 562 12.20 12.61 10.21
N CYS A 563 13.11 13.29 9.53
CA CYS A 563 13.19 14.74 9.50
C CYS A 563 13.39 15.23 8.07
N GLY A 564 12.82 16.37 7.74
CA GLY A 564 12.85 16.99 6.43
C GLY A 564 13.15 18.47 6.51
N PHE A 565 13.90 18.98 5.51
CA PHE A 565 14.36 20.36 5.47
C PHE A 565 14.28 20.94 4.07
N TYR A 566 13.89 22.20 3.95
CA TYR A 566 14.04 22.99 2.72
C TYR A 566 15.36 23.74 2.74
N GLN A 567 16.23 23.45 1.77
CA GLN A 567 17.56 24.06 1.68
C GLN A 567 17.51 25.56 1.39
N ASN A 568 16.61 25.96 0.50
CA ASN A 568 16.52 27.35 0.03
C ASN A 568 16.07 28.33 1.11
N GLU A 569 15.54 27.85 2.23
CA GLU A 569 15.03 28.65 3.33
C GLU A 569 15.86 28.45 4.63
N ASN A 570 17.17 28.47 4.51
CA ASN A 570 18.08 28.28 5.65
C ASN A 570 17.85 26.97 6.42
N TRP A 571 17.53 25.88 5.71
CA TRP A 571 17.24 24.58 6.30
C TRP A 571 16.01 24.60 7.22
N SER A 572 14.96 25.33 6.82
CA SER A 572 13.68 25.31 7.54
C SER A 572 13.06 23.91 7.53
N ASP A 573 12.32 23.58 8.58
CA ASP A 573 11.63 22.30 8.67
C ASP A 573 10.55 22.17 7.58
N MET A 574 10.41 20.98 7.01
CA MET A 574 9.34 20.65 6.07
C MET A 574 8.02 20.39 6.82
N PRO A 575 6.86 20.76 6.20
CA PRO A 575 5.56 20.48 6.79
C PRO A 575 5.21 18.99 6.69
N GLN A 576 4.27 18.56 7.56
CA GLN A 576 3.68 17.22 7.53
C GLN A 576 4.71 16.09 7.62
N ILE A 577 5.77 16.28 8.39
CA ILE A 577 6.74 15.24 8.70
C ILE A 577 6.27 14.47 9.95
N PRO A 578 6.15 13.13 9.91
CA PRO A 578 5.68 12.36 11.06
C PRO A 578 6.61 12.52 12.27
N PRO A 579 6.08 12.53 13.50
CA PRO A 579 6.89 12.47 14.70
C PRO A 579 7.63 11.14 14.83
N PHE A 580 8.59 11.05 15.76
CA PHE A 580 9.09 9.73 16.19
C PHE A 580 7.92 8.86 16.64
N LYS A 581 7.86 7.65 16.13
CA LYS A 581 6.83 6.67 16.44
C LYS A 581 7.47 5.35 16.87
N PHE A 582 6.91 4.76 17.91
CA PHE A 582 7.23 3.42 18.39
C PHE A 582 5.94 2.62 18.50
N HIS A 583 5.99 1.35 18.13
CA HIS A 583 4.95 0.39 18.46
C HIS A 583 5.57 -0.88 19.01
N GLY A 584 4.84 -1.58 19.86
CA GLY A 584 5.26 -2.86 20.41
C GLY A 584 4.06 -3.75 20.67
N GLU A 585 4.27 -5.05 20.53
CA GLU A 585 3.29 -6.08 20.80
C GLU A 585 3.95 -7.24 21.51
N ILE A 586 3.27 -7.81 22.51
CA ILE A 586 3.61 -9.09 23.14
C ILE A 586 2.37 -9.95 23.08
N ALA A 587 2.51 -11.20 22.63
CA ALA A 587 1.42 -12.13 22.55
C ALA A 587 1.85 -13.53 23.04
N TYR A 588 0.89 -14.32 23.41
CA TYR A 588 1.07 -15.73 23.69
C TYR A 588 0.18 -16.56 22.77
N LEU A 589 0.80 -17.53 22.10
CA LEU A 589 0.18 -18.37 21.10
C LEU A 589 -0.01 -19.79 21.66
N TRP A 590 -1.27 -20.24 21.70
CA TRP A 590 -1.66 -21.63 21.87
C TRP A 590 -2.02 -22.20 20.50
N SER A 591 -2.30 -23.48 20.42
CA SER A 591 -2.63 -24.12 19.13
C SER A 591 -3.77 -23.48 18.35
N HIS A 592 -4.77 -22.89 19.04
CA HIS A 592 -6.00 -22.35 18.44
C HIS A 592 -6.32 -20.95 18.92
N VAL A 593 -5.51 -20.41 19.81
CA VAL A 593 -5.78 -19.12 20.47
C VAL A 593 -4.50 -18.27 20.50
N ARG A 594 -4.61 -17.01 20.16
CA ARG A 594 -3.58 -16.03 20.38
C ARG A 594 -4.15 -14.89 21.24
N ALA A 595 -3.46 -14.55 22.31
CA ALA A 595 -3.80 -13.39 23.16
C ALA A 595 -2.62 -12.42 23.20
N GLY A 596 -2.86 -11.16 22.92
CA GLY A 596 -1.81 -10.14 22.82
C GLY A 596 -2.19 -8.81 23.48
N ILE A 597 -1.16 -8.05 23.83
CA ILE A 597 -1.25 -6.65 24.21
C ILE A 597 -0.32 -5.83 23.33
N ASN A 598 -0.71 -4.63 22.98
CA ASN A 598 0.09 -3.73 22.16
C ASN A 598 0.09 -2.31 22.71
N THR A 599 1.08 -1.54 22.28
CA THR A 599 1.21 -0.12 22.62
C THR A 599 1.73 0.63 21.40
N GLU A 600 1.24 1.84 21.22
CA GLU A 600 1.78 2.82 20.29
C GLU A 600 2.16 4.08 21.07
N PHE A 601 3.35 4.61 20.80
CA PHE A 601 3.88 5.82 21.40
C PHE A 601 4.38 6.75 20.29
N ALA A 602 4.04 8.03 20.36
CA ALA A 602 4.62 9.06 19.52
C ALA A 602 5.10 10.24 20.37
N LEU A 603 6.25 10.79 20.00
CA LEU A 603 6.74 12.03 20.57
C LEU A 603 5.95 13.23 20.08
N ALA A 604 6.00 14.34 20.82
CA ALA A 604 5.47 15.61 20.32
C ALA A 604 6.24 16.04 19.06
N GLN A 605 5.50 16.49 18.03
CA GLN A 605 6.10 17.07 16.84
C GLN A 605 6.20 18.60 17.00
N ASN A 606 7.42 19.03 17.24
CA ASN A 606 7.77 20.44 17.42
C ASN A 606 8.52 21.05 16.22
N ARG A 607 8.98 20.17 15.28
CA ARG A 607 9.65 20.56 14.04
C ARG A 607 8.56 20.71 12.97
N VAL A 608 8.17 21.94 12.71
CA VAL A 608 7.03 22.30 11.88
C VAL A 608 7.41 23.43 10.93
N ASP A 609 6.77 23.48 9.77
CA ASP A 609 6.91 24.62 8.87
C ASP A 609 6.30 25.89 9.51
N ARG A 610 6.62 27.05 8.94
CA ARG A 610 6.26 28.39 9.46
C ARG A 610 4.76 28.56 9.77
N TYR A 611 3.89 27.95 8.99
CA TYR A 611 2.44 28.06 9.12
C TYR A 611 1.78 26.74 9.54
N GLU A 612 2.55 25.84 10.12
CA GLU A 612 2.06 24.55 10.58
C GLU A 612 1.97 24.50 12.12
N GLU A 613 0.90 23.88 12.61
CA GLU A 613 0.68 23.70 14.05
C GLU A 613 1.46 22.49 14.58
N ARG A 614 1.96 22.60 15.80
CA ARG A 614 2.60 21.51 16.56
C ARG A 614 1.56 20.56 17.09
N THR A 615 1.95 19.33 17.34
CA THR A 615 1.09 18.34 17.99
C THR A 615 1.75 17.75 19.24
N PRO A 616 0.96 17.46 20.28
CA PRO A 616 1.46 16.77 21.46
C PRO A 616 1.86 15.33 21.14
N GLY A 617 2.70 14.74 21.99
CA GLY A 617 2.95 13.31 21.98
C GLY A 617 1.81 12.54 22.63
N TYR A 618 1.73 11.24 22.38
CA TYR A 618 0.71 10.37 22.96
C TYR A 618 1.23 8.96 23.23
N VAL A 619 0.48 8.23 24.02
CA VAL A 619 0.63 6.80 24.25
C VAL A 619 -0.75 6.14 24.19
N THR A 620 -0.86 5.03 23.47
CA THR A 620 -2.07 4.19 23.45
C THR A 620 -1.73 2.77 23.82
N PHE A 621 -2.71 2.07 24.36
CA PHE A 621 -2.64 0.65 24.67
C PHE A 621 -3.79 -0.10 24.04
N GLY A 622 -3.49 -1.29 23.54
CA GLY A 622 -4.46 -2.19 22.95
C GLY A 622 -4.30 -3.61 23.46
N ALA A 623 -5.27 -4.44 23.15
CA ALA A 623 -5.26 -5.88 23.41
C ALA A 623 -5.97 -6.64 22.29
N SER A 624 -5.56 -7.87 22.03
CA SER A 624 -6.18 -8.74 21.04
C SER A 624 -6.40 -10.15 21.59
N LEU A 625 -7.44 -10.80 21.07
CA LEU A 625 -7.72 -12.21 21.34
C LEU A 625 -8.23 -12.83 20.05
N GLU A 626 -7.56 -13.87 19.60
CA GLU A 626 -7.82 -14.54 18.33
C GLU A 626 -8.14 -16.01 18.57
N PHE A 627 -9.11 -16.53 17.83
CA PHE A 627 -9.50 -17.93 17.84
C PHE A 627 -9.50 -18.44 16.40
N HIS A 628 -8.82 -19.59 16.19
CA HIS A 628 -8.78 -20.26 14.89
C HIS A 628 -9.17 -21.72 15.09
N TRP A 629 -10.09 -22.21 14.28
CA TRP A 629 -10.47 -23.64 14.32
C TRP A 629 -10.96 -24.11 12.95
N SER A 630 -10.90 -25.40 12.74
CA SER A 630 -11.40 -26.07 11.54
C SER A 630 -12.53 -27.01 11.91
N LEU A 631 -13.60 -27.00 11.15
CA LEU A 631 -14.71 -27.94 11.30
C LEU A 631 -15.12 -28.46 9.92
N ALA A 632 -15.01 -29.77 9.72
CA ALA A 632 -15.19 -30.42 8.43
C ALA A 632 -14.26 -29.82 7.34
N LEU A 633 -14.82 -29.18 6.33
CA LEU A 633 -14.07 -28.55 5.22
C LEU A 633 -13.94 -27.04 5.37
N ALA A 634 -14.38 -26.48 6.50
CA ALA A 634 -14.39 -25.03 6.71
C ALA A 634 -13.39 -24.61 7.81
N HIS A 635 -12.75 -23.49 7.59
CA HIS A 635 -11.87 -22.81 8.53
C HIS A 635 -12.55 -21.55 9.06
N TYR A 636 -12.46 -21.34 10.37
CA TYR A 636 -13.09 -20.21 11.03
C TYR A 636 -12.07 -19.42 11.83
N SER A 637 -12.17 -18.11 11.80
CA SER A 637 -11.43 -17.23 12.69
C SER A 637 -12.33 -16.19 13.33
N ILE A 638 -12.04 -15.85 14.59
CA ILE A 638 -12.61 -14.71 15.30
C ILE A 638 -11.47 -13.93 15.89
N ILE A 639 -11.40 -12.64 15.56
CA ILE A 639 -10.39 -11.72 16.08
C ILE A 639 -11.11 -10.62 16.83
N LEU A 640 -10.88 -10.52 18.13
CA LEU A 640 -11.34 -9.45 19.01
C LEU A 640 -10.16 -8.50 19.25
N ARG A 641 -10.32 -7.21 19.00
CA ARG A 641 -9.26 -6.22 19.17
C ARG A 641 -9.80 -5.01 19.92
N GLY A 642 -9.02 -4.52 20.86
CA GLY A 642 -9.23 -3.25 21.56
C GLY A 642 -8.08 -2.30 21.26
N ASP A 643 -8.37 -1.14 20.74
CA ASP A 643 -7.41 -0.08 20.44
C ASP A 643 -7.69 1.14 21.32
N ASN A 644 -6.65 1.88 21.69
CA ASN A 644 -6.76 3.07 22.54
C ASN A 644 -7.64 2.86 23.78
N LEU A 645 -7.43 1.76 24.50
CA LEU A 645 -8.31 1.30 25.59
C LEU A 645 -8.48 2.33 26.72
N PHE A 646 -7.50 3.22 26.92
CA PHE A 646 -7.54 4.28 27.92
C PHE A 646 -8.11 5.61 27.40
N ASN A 647 -8.59 5.63 26.15
CA ASN A 647 -9.24 6.80 25.54
C ASN A 647 -8.32 8.04 25.49
N ALA A 648 -7.03 7.84 25.18
CA ALA A 648 -6.07 8.94 25.02
C ALA A 648 -6.47 9.85 23.85
N ASP A 649 -6.26 11.16 24.00
CA ASP A 649 -6.40 12.13 22.90
C ASP A 649 -5.18 12.00 21.99
N VAL A 650 -5.39 11.47 20.79
CA VAL A 650 -4.38 11.29 19.74
C VAL A 650 -4.60 12.33 18.66
N ARG A 651 -3.58 13.14 18.39
CA ARG A 651 -3.60 14.13 17.30
C ARG A 651 -2.63 13.69 16.21
N ASN A 652 -3.19 13.29 15.07
CA ASN A 652 -2.37 12.90 13.91
C ASN A 652 -1.70 14.15 13.30
N HIS A 653 -0.36 14.22 13.44
CA HIS A 653 0.40 15.37 12.93
C HIS A 653 0.24 15.61 11.45
N LEU A 654 0.00 14.56 10.67
CA LEU A 654 -0.12 14.62 9.21
C LEU A 654 -1.52 15.00 8.74
N SER A 655 -2.49 15.16 9.67
CA SER A 655 -3.81 15.68 9.34
C SER A 655 -3.78 17.21 9.21
N ARG A 656 -4.41 17.75 8.18
CA ARG A 656 -4.67 19.21 8.10
C ARG A 656 -5.67 19.69 9.17
N LEU A 657 -6.44 18.77 9.74
CA LEU A 657 -7.45 19.04 10.77
C LEU A 657 -6.96 18.71 12.19
N LYS A 658 -5.65 18.53 12.38
CA LYS A 658 -5.04 18.07 13.65
C LYS A 658 -5.39 18.89 14.88
N SER A 659 -5.61 20.20 14.74
CA SER A 659 -5.99 21.08 15.86
C SER A 659 -7.40 20.80 16.39
N VAL A 660 -8.29 20.33 15.56
CA VAL A 660 -9.73 20.24 15.83
C VAL A 660 -10.28 18.81 15.73
N MET A 661 -9.58 17.91 15.03
CA MET A 661 -9.97 16.52 14.85
C MET A 661 -9.01 15.58 15.60
N PRO A 662 -9.41 15.05 16.79
CA PRO A 662 -8.72 13.90 17.35
C PRO A 662 -8.91 12.66 16.51
N GLU A 663 -8.00 11.72 16.62
CA GLU A 663 -8.19 10.37 16.11
C GLU A 663 -9.26 9.62 16.94
N LYS A 664 -9.63 8.44 16.46
CA LYS A 664 -10.58 7.54 17.10
C LYS A 664 -10.22 7.31 18.58
N GLY A 665 -11.16 7.51 19.48
CA GLY A 665 -11.02 7.22 20.91
C GLY A 665 -10.93 5.72 21.18
N ARG A 666 -11.41 5.27 22.36
CA ARG A 666 -11.47 3.84 22.68
C ARG A 666 -12.27 3.08 21.65
N ASN A 667 -11.67 2.05 21.06
CA ASN A 667 -12.29 1.22 20.06
C ASN A 667 -12.24 -0.27 20.44
N LEU A 668 -13.35 -0.97 20.27
CA LEU A 668 -13.41 -2.42 20.31
C LEU A 668 -13.90 -2.90 18.95
N SER A 669 -13.15 -3.78 18.30
CA SER A 669 -13.50 -4.33 16.99
C SER A 669 -13.54 -5.86 17.01
N ILE A 670 -14.37 -6.41 16.15
CA ILE A 670 -14.51 -7.84 15.93
C ILE A 670 -14.41 -8.10 14.44
N LEU A 671 -13.54 -9.02 14.07
CA LEU A 671 -13.50 -9.59 12.72
C LEU A 671 -13.85 -11.08 12.85
N THR A 672 -14.76 -11.54 12.01
CA THR A 672 -15.06 -12.98 11.87
C THR A 672 -14.88 -13.39 10.42
N LYS A 673 -14.30 -14.56 10.21
CA LYS A 673 -14.06 -15.10 8.88
C LYS A 673 -14.40 -16.59 8.84
N ALA A 674 -15.05 -17.00 7.77
CA ALA A 674 -15.28 -18.41 7.46
C ALA A 674 -14.86 -18.67 6.02
N GLU A 675 -14.07 -19.71 5.79
CA GLU A 675 -13.56 -20.14 4.48
C GLU A 675 -13.88 -21.61 4.28
N PHE A 676 -14.37 -22.02 3.10
CA PHE A 676 -14.79 -23.39 2.79
C PHE A 676 -14.54 -23.80 1.35
#